data_bad7e75bb5823f9c36d8785748f30b30
#
_entry.id   bad7e75bb5823f9c36d8785748f30b30
#
_cell.length_a   1.000
_cell.length_b   1.000
_cell.length_c   1.000
_cell.angle_alpha   90.00
_cell.angle_beta   90.00
_cell.angle_gamma   90.00
#
_symmetry.space_group_name_H-M   'P 1'
#
loop_
_entity.id
_entity.type
_entity.pdbx_description
1 polymer ?
#
loop_
_entity_poly.entity_id
_entity_poly.type
_entity_poly.pdbx_seq_one_letter_code
_entity_poly.pdbx_strand_id
1 'polypeptide(L)'
;MLWLTYKHRARFLVHVALAALLLGIVLTIRAADTSQPTTLDDFSRPEAWHAVGTDDISTASRPITDNEGSALCLDFNFNGVSGGATLRRTLPITFPSNYALSFDLRGAMPANDLQVKLIDASGDNVWWYRREGFRPSATWQTISAGKRDIESAWGPAKDRTLRQSSTLEITVYAGQGGKGELCVRNLRLTPLPTASAPELAAPASISPNALFLQQAQHAPRGTYPRGFSGEQSYWTLVGVDGGAAHSALISEDGAVEVGKGGWSIEPMLLDGGKLIDWANVKTMQSLQDGYLPIPTVHWQAGELGLATTLMADGTPARASLLLQYTVRNDGSEPRSLTLALLLRPFQVNPPTQFLNTPGGISPIHDFAWDGHAVQVNHSLRVVPMQAPSAFVAGSLVTGSLPEQLISGKAPRVSSLHDADGHAQGALLYRLTVPAHAEVTLGLVVPGEGQPFIPPVDAAAWLQRQRDRVAAAWREKLNRVTLQLPPAQQDIVDTTRSAQAQILMSRDGPALQPGTRSYGRSWIRDGAMMSEALLRSGHADAVGEFVGWYATHQFSTGKVPCCVDARGSDPVSENDSQGELIFVIAEWWRYGHDRAGLGSLWPHVERTVAYMDQLRASERTAANQAGDRRALYGLMPASISHEGYSAKPMHSYWDDFWSLIGYDDAAELAAVLGKPVEASRYTAARDQFRADLKASILASMQQHHIDYIPGAAELGDFDATSTTIALSPGDAMDWLPPTLLAQTFQRYWQGFVARRDGSQHWDDYTPYELRTVASFIRLGWRDRAQQLLTFFLADRRPARWNQWAEVVGRDPRQPRFVGDMPHAWIASDFLRSMYDMFAYERVTDRSLVLAAGLDPAWLAGRGVAIERLRTPWGTLSYSLREEGGQLVLSIPAGQSMPPGGLVLPWPYPGKPSGMASLNGKPVNWSAGEIVIRSLPAVFRVPRPGAGSTP
;
A
#
# COMPACT_ATOMS: atom_id res chain seq x y z
N MET A 1 41.76 -24.74 -63.28
CA MET A 1 41.49 -23.38 -62.72
C MET A 1 41.02 -22.43 -63.83
N LEU A 2 40.11 -22.80 -64.67
CA LEU A 2 39.59 -21.97 -65.77
C LEU A 2 38.16 -22.40 -66.24
N TRP A 3 37.35 -22.92 -65.27
CA TRP A 3 35.98 -23.37 -65.61
C TRP A 3 34.92 -22.87 -64.61
N LEU A 4 35.22 -21.87 -63.79
CA LEU A 4 34.29 -21.32 -62.77
C LEU A 4 33.88 -19.85 -63.02
N THR A 5 34.34 -19.22 -64.11
CA THR A 5 34.09 -17.79 -64.38
C THR A 5 32.96 -17.54 -65.40
N TYR A 6 32.44 -18.56 -66.07
CA TYR A 6 31.40 -18.33 -67.08
C TYR A 6 29.95 -18.52 -66.62
N LYS A 7 29.73 -19.15 -65.48
CA LYS A 7 28.38 -19.35 -64.95
C LYS A 7 27.88 -18.17 -64.05
N HIS A 8 28.77 -17.30 -63.63
CA HIS A 8 28.39 -16.16 -62.80
C HIS A 8 27.95 -14.91 -63.59
N ARG A 9 28.41 -14.74 -64.84
CA ARG A 9 28.01 -13.57 -65.66
C ARG A 9 26.61 -13.70 -66.28
N ALA A 10 26.16 -14.87 -66.59
CA ALA A 10 24.81 -15.14 -67.15
C ALA A 10 23.71 -15.01 -66.06
N ARG A 11 24.01 -15.35 -64.80
CA ARG A 11 23.06 -15.18 -63.68
C ARG A 11 22.93 -13.75 -63.24
N PHE A 12 23.99 -12.93 -63.38
CA PHE A 12 23.97 -11.54 -62.98
C PHE A 12 23.10 -10.65 -63.88
N LEU A 13 23.12 -10.90 -65.20
CA LEU A 13 22.31 -10.15 -66.19
C LEU A 13 20.81 -10.52 -66.11
N VAL A 14 20.45 -11.74 -65.81
CA VAL A 14 19.04 -12.14 -65.58
C VAL A 14 18.47 -11.59 -64.28
N HIS A 15 19.28 -11.48 -63.22
CA HIS A 15 18.85 -10.91 -61.92
C HIS A 15 18.75 -9.38 -61.97
N VAL A 16 19.57 -8.69 -62.75
CA VAL A 16 19.48 -7.23 -62.95
C VAL A 16 18.23 -6.88 -63.79
N ALA A 17 17.91 -7.69 -64.84
CA ALA A 17 16.67 -7.47 -65.63
C ALA A 17 15.39 -7.78 -64.85
N LEU A 18 15.38 -8.84 -63.97
CA LEU A 18 14.27 -9.12 -63.07
C LEU A 18 14.12 -8.10 -61.94
N ALA A 19 15.24 -7.57 -61.40
CA ALA A 19 15.23 -6.52 -60.42
C ALA A 19 14.76 -5.15 -60.98
N ALA A 20 15.10 -4.85 -62.25
CA ALA A 20 14.60 -3.65 -62.92
C ALA A 20 13.11 -3.73 -63.28
N LEU A 21 12.60 -4.97 -63.58
CA LEU A 21 11.16 -5.17 -63.83
C LEU A 21 10.35 -5.19 -62.54
N LEU A 22 10.90 -5.68 -61.42
CA LEU A 22 10.29 -5.62 -60.10
C LEU A 22 10.37 -4.21 -59.50
N LEU A 23 11.43 -3.44 -59.73
CA LEU A 23 11.49 -1.99 -59.35
C LEU A 23 10.51 -1.13 -60.18
N GLY A 24 10.27 -1.46 -61.43
CA GLY A 24 9.27 -0.77 -62.29
C GLY A 24 7.84 -1.06 -61.87
N ILE A 25 7.54 -2.22 -61.27
CA ILE A 25 6.21 -2.55 -60.74
C ILE A 25 6.01 -2.06 -59.33
N VAL A 26 7.06 -1.89 -58.55
CA VAL A 26 7.00 -1.36 -57.17
C VAL A 26 6.87 0.20 -57.15
N LEU A 27 7.19 0.87 -58.27
CA LEU A 27 7.06 2.33 -58.38
C LEU A 27 5.69 2.80 -58.87
N THR A 28 4.73 1.92 -59.12
CA THR A 28 3.36 2.27 -59.51
C THR A 28 2.29 1.81 -58.53
N ILE A 29 2.66 1.20 -57.39
CA ILE A 29 1.78 1.12 -56.25
C ILE A 29 2.15 2.29 -55.29
N ARG A 30 1.95 3.51 -55.76
CA ARG A 30 1.76 4.63 -54.83
C ARG A 30 0.47 4.38 -54.09
N ALA A 31 0.60 4.22 -52.81
CA ALA A 31 -0.45 4.05 -51.84
C ALA A 31 -1.65 4.89 -52.24
N ALA A 32 -2.78 4.26 -52.51
CA ALA A 32 -4.05 4.92 -52.45
C ALA A 32 -4.08 5.68 -51.08
N ASP A 33 -4.45 6.91 -51.12
CA ASP A 33 -4.61 7.78 -49.94
C ASP A 33 -5.59 7.08 -48.99
N THR A 34 -5.04 6.35 -47.97
CA THR A 34 -5.79 5.53 -47.03
C THR A 34 -6.27 6.35 -45.83
N SER A 35 -6.35 7.65 -45.97
CA SER A 35 -6.73 8.57 -44.88
C SER A 35 -8.25 8.67 -44.66
N GLN A 36 -9.08 7.91 -45.39
CA GLN A 36 -10.54 7.96 -45.21
C GLN A 36 -10.96 7.16 -43.96
N PRO A 37 -11.73 7.78 -43.05
CA PRO A 37 -12.27 7.10 -41.89
C PRO A 37 -13.20 5.95 -42.30
N THR A 38 -13.01 4.78 -41.71
CA THR A 38 -13.94 3.65 -41.83
C THR A 38 -14.93 3.71 -40.68
N THR A 39 -16.24 3.77 -41.01
CA THR A 39 -17.30 3.65 -40.00
C THR A 39 -17.31 2.20 -39.47
N LEU A 40 -17.03 2.05 -38.19
CA LEU A 40 -17.13 0.77 -37.49
C LEU A 40 -18.57 0.49 -37.04
N ASP A 41 -19.26 1.54 -36.58
CA ASP A 41 -20.67 1.49 -36.20
C ASP A 41 -21.32 2.87 -36.30
N ASP A 42 -22.51 2.89 -36.90
CA ASP A 42 -23.39 4.07 -36.99
C ASP A 42 -24.54 4.03 -35.98
N PHE A 43 -24.57 3.00 -35.09
CA PHE A 43 -25.60 2.74 -34.08
C PHE A 43 -27.02 2.58 -34.63
N SER A 44 -27.17 2.25 -35.92
CA SER A 44 -28.48 1.96 -36.54
C SER A 44 -29.05 0.60 -36.11
N ARG A 45 -28.24 -0.27 -35.52
CA ARG A 45 -28.63 -1.57 -34.98
C ARG A 45 -28.36 -1.66 -33.46
N PRO A 46 -29.21 -1.00 -32.63
CA PRO A 46 -29.02 -0.93 -31.19
C PRO A 46 -29.08 -2.30 -30.50
N GLU A 47 -29.78 -3.29 -31.09
CA GLU A 47 -29.86 -4.67 -30.57
C GLU A 47 -28.53 -5.44 -30.61
N ALA A 48 -27.55 -4.97 -31.36
CA ALA A 48 -26.22 -5.54 -31.39
C ALA A 48 -25.35 -5.13 -30.18
N TRP A 49 -25.83 -4.16 -29.41
CA TRP A 49 -25.20 -3.67 -28.19
C TRP A 49 -25.93 -4.15 -26.95
N HIS A 50 -25.19 -4.55 -25.93
CA HIS A 50 -25.74 -5.02 -24.67
C HIS A 50 -25.27 -4.09 -23.56
N ALA A 51 -26.22 -3.59 -22.75
CA ALA A 51 -25.92 -2.90 -21.51
C ALA A 51 -25.59 -3.95 -20.43
N VAL A 52 -24.40 -3.85 -19.84
CA VAL A 52 -23.89 -4.79 -18.82
C VAL A 52 -23.38 -3.97 -17.63
N GLY A 53 -23.85 -4.28 -16.43
CA GLY A 53 -23.33 -3.71 -15.18
C GLY A 53 -22.51 -4.74 -14.43
N THR A 54 -21.50 -4.29 -13.68
CA THR A 54 -20.96 -5.09 -12.58
C THR A 54 -22.09 -5.36 -11.57
N ASP A 55 -21.97 -6.40 -10.73
CA ASP A 55 -22.98 -6.77 -9.73
C ASP A 55 -23.52 -5.55 -8.97
N ASP A 56 -24.82 -5.50 -8.76
CA ASP A 56 -25.58 -4.43 -8.14
C ASP A 56 -25.60 -3.05 -8.87
N ILE A 57 -24.94 -2.93 -10.04
CA ILE A 57 -25.00 -1.75 -10.89
C ILE A 57 -26.15 -1.88 -11.89
N SER A 58 -27.12 -0.97 -11.78
CA SER A 58 -28.24 -0.94 -12.71
C SER A 58 -27.83 -0.30 -14.04
N THR A 59 -28.10 -0.98 -15.16
CA THR A 59 -27.80 -0.49 -16.52
C THR A 59 -28.95 -0.73 -17.47
N ALA A 60 -29.18 0.21 -18.40
CA ALA A 60 -30.08 0.04 -19.52
C ALA A 60 -29.54 0.74 -20.77
N SER A 61 -29.78 0.17 -21.95
CA SER A 61 -29.49 0.84 -23.20
C SER A 61 -30.76 1.42 -23.82
N ARG A 62 -30.68 2.63 -24.37
CA ARG A 62 -31.80 3.32 -24.98
C ARG A 62 -31.38 3.94 -26.31
N PRO A 63 -31.95 3.47 -27.44
CA PRO A 63 -31.68 4.07 -28.74
C PRO A 63 -32.36 5.45 -28.85
N ILE A 64 -31.68 6.37 -29.52
CA ILE A 64 -32.16 7.66 -29.92
C ILE A 64 -31.87 7.92 -31.39
N THR A 65 -32.76 8.67 -32.05
CA THR A 65 -32.51 9.12 -33.44
C THR A 65 -32.85 10.59 -33.47
N ASP A 66 -31.94 11.37 -33.98
CA ASP A 66 -32.13 12.80 -34.22
C ASP A 66 -31.81 13.14 -35.71
N ASN A 67 -31.83 14.44 -36.04
CA ASN A 67 -31.59 14.90 -37.41
C ASN A 67 -30.17 14.61 -37.94
N GLU A 68 -29.26 14.20 -37.05
CA GLU A 68 -27.86 13.91 -37.36
C GLU A 68 -27.53 12.41 -37.34
N GLY A 69 -28.51 11.53 -37.10
CA GLY A 69 -28.37 10.09 -37.20
C GLY A 69 -28.80 9.33 -35.94
N SER A 70 -28.42 8.05 -35.88
CA SER A 70 -28.73 7.14 -34.78
C SER A 70 -27.66 7.24 -33.71
N ALA A 71 -28.06 7.10 -32.44
CA ALA A 71 -27.18 7.03 -31.29
C ALA A 71 -27.71 6.06 -30.24
N LEU A 72 -26.86 5.60 -29.35
CA LEU A 72 -27.23 4.72 -28.25
C LEU A 72 -26.83 5.36 -26.92
N CYS A 73 -27.77 5.48 -25.99
CA CYS A 73 -27.53 5.96 -24.63
C CYS A 73 -27.42 4.77 -23.67
N LEU A 74 -26.49 4.85 -22.76
CA LEU A 74 -26.35 4.03 -21.56
C LEU A 74 -26.89 4.82 -20.38
N ASP A 75 -28.01 4.37 -19.82
CA ASP A 75 -28.55 4.86 -18.56
C ASP A 75 -28.01 3.97 -17.43
N PHE A 76 -27.51 4.53 -16.33
CA PHE A 76 -26.90 3.74 -15.26
C PHE A 76 -27.10 4.34 -13.88
N ASN A 77 -27.00 3.47 -12.86
CA ASN A 77 -26.90 3.85 -11.46
C ASN A 77 -25.95 2.90 -10.75
N PHE A 78 -24.89 3.44 -10.17
CA PHE A 78 -23.87 2.66 -9.45
C PHE A 78 -24.37 2.12 -8.10
N ASN A 79 -25.46 2.66 -7.52
CA ASN A 79 -26.04 2.20 -6.25
C ASN A 79 -25.02 2.14 -5.07
N GLY A 80 -23.97 2.96 -5.11
CA GLY A 80 -22.88 2.96 -4.09
C GLY A 80 -21.87 1.82 -4.23
N VAL A 81 -21.86 1.12 -5.37
CA VAL A 81 -20.95 0.01 -5.68
C VAL A 81 -19.89 0.49 -6.65
N SER A 82 -18.65 0.04 -6.48
CA SER A 82 -17.58 0.25 -7.46
C SER A 82 -17.72 -0.74 -8.62
N GLY A 83 -17.30 -0.33 -9.80
CA GLY A 83 -17.38 -1.17 -10.99
C GLY A 83 -17.76 -0.38 -12.23
N GLY A 84 -18.20 -1.08 -13.29
CA GLY A 84 -18.48 -0.50 -14.59
C GLY A 84 -19.92 -0.65 -15.03
N ALA A 85 -20.44 0.40 -15.67
CA ALA A 85 -21.63 0.39 -16.50
C ALA A 85 -21.18 0.43 -17.97
N THR A 86 -21.52 -0.57 -18.76
CA THR A 86 -20.86 -0.88 -20.04
C THR A 86 -21.86 -1.07 -21.16
N LEU A 87 -21.60 -0.46 -22.31
CA LEU A 87 -22.12 -0.89 -23.61
C LEU A 87 -21.13 -1.83 -24.26
N ARG A 88 -21.51 -3.09 -24.46
CA ARG A 88 -20.66 -4.15 -25.03
C ARG A 88 -21.20 -4.60 -26.37
N ARG A 89 -20.29 -4.79 -27.33
CA ARG A 89 -20.60 -5.36 -28.64
C ARG A 89 -19.49 -6.29 -29.12
N THR A 90 -19.84 -7.44 -29.70
CA THR A 90 -18.92 -8.23 -30.52
C THR A 90 -18.70 -7.50 -31.84
N LEU A 91 -17.51 -6.96 -32.05
CA LEU A 91 -17.12 -6.13 -33.19
C LEU A 91 -15.67 -6.44 -33.57
N PRO A 92 -15.43 -7.38 -34.49
CA PRO A 92 -14.08 -7.68 -34.96
C PRO A 92 -13.45 -6.46 -35.65
N ILE A 93 -12.30 -6.01 -35.13
CA ILE A 93 -11.57 -4.88 -35.69
C ILE A 93 -10.13 -5.30 -35.99
N THR A 94 -9.63 -4.99 -37.19
CA THR A 94 -8.20 -5.08 -37.52
C THR A 94 -7.61 -3.69 -37.58
N PHE A 95 -6.57 -3.46 -36.76
CA PHE A 95 -5.96 -2.15 -36.61
C PHE A 95 -4.79 -1.96 -37.57
N PRO A 96 -4.73 -0.82 -38.29
CA PRO A 96 -3.56 -0.45 -39.11
C PRO A 96 -2.31 -0.24 -38.23
N SER A 97 -1.17 -0.08 -38.88
CA SER A 97 0.11 0.21 -38.16
C SER A 97 0.07 1.49 -37.35
N ASN A 98 -0.69 2.50 -37.80
CA ASN A 98 -1.00 3.73 -37.08
C ASN A 98 -2.46 4.13 -37.34
N TYR A 99 -3.16 4.62 -36.33
CA TYR A 99 -4.61 4.88 -36.41
C TYR A 99 -5.09 5.81 -35.30
N ALA A 100 -6.30 6.35 -35.50
CA ALA A 100 -7.12 6.94 -34.46
C ALA A 100 -8.52 6.26 -34.44
N LEU A 101 -8.99 5.90 -33.27
CA LEU A 101 -10.37 5.49 -32.98
C LEU A 101 -11.14 6.73 -32.52
N SER A 102 -12.29 7.04 -33.12
CA SER A 102 -13.08 8.21 -32.75
C SER A 102 -14.56 7.89 -32.68
N PHE A 103 -15.28 8.60 -31.82
CA PHE A 103 -16.75 8.52 -31.69
C PHE A 103 -17.26 9.84 -31.11
N ASP A 104 -18.52 10.16 -31.37
CA ASP A 104 -19.17 11.31 -30.77
C ASP A 104 -19.86 10.87 -29.48
N LEU A 105 -19.76 11.74 -28.45
CA LEU A 105 -20.26 11.45 -27.11
C LEU A 105 -20.91 12.70 -26.51
N ARG A 106 -22.03 12.50 -25.78
CA ARG A 106 -22.65 13.50 -24.90
C ARG A 106 -23.22 12.80 -23.68
N GLY A 107 -23.56 13.52 -22.63
CA GLY A 107 -24.18 12.91 -21.46
C GLY A 107 -24.33 13.86 -20.27
N ALA A 108 -24.87 13.31 -19.19
CA ALA A 108 -25.02 13.98 -17.90
C ALA A 108 -24.74 12.97 -16.78
N MET A 109 -23.60 13.13 -16.12
CA MET A 109 -23.18 12.26 -15.01
C MET A 109 -22.20 12.99 -14.10
N PRO A 110 -22.03 12.54 -12.82
CA PRO A 110 -20.89 12.93 -12.00
C PRO A 110 -19.55 12.59 -12.67
N ALA A 111 -18.44 13.08 -12.13
CA ALA A 111 -17.12 12.72 -12.65
C ALA A 111 -16.86 11.23 -12.41
N ASN A 112 -16.76 10.46 -13.49
CA ASN A 112 -16.46 9.04 -13.52
C ASN A 112 -15.43 8.76 -14.61
N ASP A 113 -14.85 7.57 -14.67
CA ASP A 113 -13.87 7.25 -15.70
C ASP A 113 -14.56 6.79 -16.97
N LEU A 114 -14.18 7.36 -18.11
CA LEU A 114 -14.54 6.83 -19.43
C LEU A 114 -13.46 5.83 -19.88
N GLN A 115 -13.88 4.61 -20.18
CA GLN A 115 -13.01 3.56 -20.70
C GLN A 115 -13.55 3.01 -22.02
N VAL A 116 -12.70 2.91 -23.03
CA VAL A 116 -13.01 2.15 -24.26
C VAL A 116 -12.08 0.95 -24.29
N LYS A 117 -12.65 -0.24 -24.10
CA LYS A 117 -11.88 -1.49 -24.02
C LYS A 117 -11.97 -2.26 -25.33
N LEU A 118 -10.85 -2.78 -25.75
CA LEU A 118 -10.67 -3.60 -26.96
C LEU A 118 -10.14 -4.96 -26.51
N ILE A 119 -10.96 -6.00 -26.68
CA ILE A 119 -10.73 -7.34 -26.13
C ILE A 119 -10.47 -8.29 -27.28
N ASP A 120 -9.44 -9.13 -27.20
CA ASP A 120 -9.11 -10.10 -28.23
C ASP A 120 -10.09 -11.28 -28.28
N ALA A 121 -9.86 -12.22 -29.22
CA ALA A 121 -10.72 -13.37 -29.40
C ALA A 121 -10.67 -14.40 -28.27
N SER A 122 -9.60 -14.39 -27.45
CA SER A 122 -9.51 -15.24 -26.27
C SER A 122 -10.35 -14.72 -25.11
N GLY A 123 -10.59 -13.41 -25.06
CA GLY A 123 -11.22 -12.72 -23.94
C GLY A 123 -10.24 -12.34 -22.81
N ASP A 124 -8.99 -12.81 -22.89
CA ASP A 124 -8.02 -12.66 -21.81
C ASP A 124 -7.17 -11.40 -21.93
N ASN A 125 -6.91 -10.95 -23.17
CA ASN A 125 -6.07 -9.78 -23.42
C ASN A 125 -6.93 -8.55 -23.72
N VAL A 126 -6.68 -7.48 -22.99
CA VAL A 126 -7.45 -6.23 -23.08
C VAL A 126 -6.52 -5.06 -23.29
N TRP A 127 -6.89 -4.19 -24.23
CA TRP A 127 -6.33 -2.86 -24.42
C TRP A 127 -7.41 -1.84 -24.16
N TRP A 128 -7.02 -0.67 -23.63
CA TRP A 128 -7.98 0.37 -23.36
C TRP A 128 -7.47 1.79 -23.67
N TYR A 129 -8.43 2.64 -24.01
CA TYR A 129 -8.34 4.08 -23.86
C TYR A 129 -9.03 4.48 -22.57
N ARG A 130 -8.42 5.31 -21.72
CA ARG A 130 -8.97 5.72 -20.44
C ARG A 130 -8.88 7.22 -20.24
N ARG A 131 -9.95 7.84 -19.71
CA ARG A 131 -9.99 9.20 -19.20
C ARG A 131 -10.57 9.21 -17.80
N GLU A 132 -9.72 9.49 -16.84
CA GLU A 132 -10.11 9.55 -15.43
C GLU A 132 -10.87 10.85 -15.14
N GLY A 133 -11.82 10.78 -14.17
CA GLY A 133 -12.59 11.93 -13.72
C GLY A 133 -13.36 12.64 -14.84
N PHE A 134 -13.75 11.93 -15.89
CA PHE A 134 -14.39 12.46 -17.07
C PHE A 134 -15.81 12.95 -16.76
N ARG A 135 -16.12 14.17 -17.21
CA ARG A 135 -17.49 14.75 -17.25
C ARG A 135 -17.88 15.00 -18.69
N PRO A 136 -18.91 14.33 -19.21
CA PRO A 136 -19.37 14.60 -20.58
C PRO A 136 -19.99 15.98 -20.70
N SER A 137 -19.92 16.55 -21.93
CA SER A 137 -20.73 17.71 -22.30
C SER A 137 -22.19 17.29 -22.51
N ALA A 138 -23.13 18.17 -22.23
CA ALA A 138 -24.53 18.00 -22.62
C ALA A 138 -24.74 18.05 -24.15
N THR A 139 -23.78 18.62 -24.90
CA THR A 139 -23.76 18.65 -26.35
C THR A 139 -22.78 17.62 -26.91
N TRP A 140 -23.03 17.16 -28.14
CA TRP A 140 -22.16 16.22 -28.81
C TRP A 140 -20.72 16.78 -28.94
N GLN A 141 -19.76 15.98 -28.53
CA GLN A 141 -18.32 16.22 -28.71
C GLN A 141 -17.66 14.98 -29.28
N THR A 142 -16.67 15.15 -30.14
CA THR A 142 -15.91 14.02 -30.68
C THR A 142 -14.77 13.67 -29.72
N ILE A 143 -14.75 12.40 -29.31
CA ILE A 143 -13.62 11.79 -28.61
C ILE A 143 -12.75 11.11 -29.66
N SER A 144 -11.45 11.33 -29.59
CA SER A 144 -10.48 10.68 -30.48
C SER A 144 -9.33 10.11 -29.65
N ALA A 145 -9.05 8.81 -29.85
CA ALA A 145 -7.96 8.09 -29.23
C ALA A 145 -7.01 7.58 -30.32
N GLY A 146 -5.81 8.14 -30.39
CA GLY A 146 -4.75 7.65 -31.27
C GLY A 146 -4.18 6.33 -30.75
N LYS A 147 -3.40 5.62 -31.60
CA LYS A 147 -2.72 4.37 -31.21
C LYS A 147 -1.94 4.52 -29.90
N ARG A 148 -1.31 5.65 -29.67
CA ARG A 148 -0.52 5.97 -28.46
C ARG A 148 -1.36 6.09 -27.19
N ASP A 149 -2.65 6.43 -27.35
CA ASP A 149 -3.57 6.67 -26.24
C ASP A 149 -4.27 5.36 -25.81
N ILE A 150 -3.97 4.25 -26.55
CA ILE A 150 -4.53 2.93 -26.31
C ILE A 150 -3.42 2.04 -25.76
N GLU A 151 -3.51 1.70 -24.49
CA GLU A 151 -2.53 0.93 -23.74
C GLU A 151 -2.98 -0.53 -23.55
N SER A 152 -2.03 -1.46 -23.36
CA SER A 152 -2.34 -2.80 -22.87
C SER A 152 -2.76 -2.71 -21.41
N ALA A 153 -4.01 -3.06 -21.11
CA ALA A 153 -4.57 -3.02 -19.77
C ALA A 153 -4.15 -4.26 -18.96
N TRP A 154 -4.47 -5.46 -19.44
CA TRP A 154 -4.08 -6.73 -18.81
C TRP A 154 -4.13 -7.86 -19.81
N GLY A 155 -3.60 -9.03 -19.42
CA GLY A 155 -3.65 -10.27 -20.15
C GLY A 155 -2.30 -10.99 -20.24
N PRO A 156 -2.31 -12.31 -20.56
CA PRO A 156 -1.12 -13.15 -20.56
C PRO A 156 -0.22 -12.97 -21.79
N ALA A 157 -0.65 -12.23 -22.83
CA ALA A 157 0.11 -12.07 -24.07
C ALA A 157 1.45 -11.36 -23.83
N LYS A 158 2.54 -11.99 -24.28
CA LYS A 158 3.89 -11.39 -24.21
C LYS A 158 4.05 -10.19 -25.15
N ASP A 159 3.47 -10.28 -26.36
CA ASP A 159 3.38 -9.15 -27.29
C ASP A 159 2.11 -8.35 -26.99
N ARG A 160 2.31 -7.19 -26.40
CA ARG A 160 1.23 -6.27 -25.99
C ARG A 160 0.79 -5.31 -27.09
N THR A 161 1.19 -5.55 -28.34
CA THR A 161 0.80 -4.71 -29.47
C THR A 161 -0.62 -5.04 -29.91
N LEU A 162 -1.54 -4.07 -29.88
CA LEU A 162 -2.89 -4.23 -30.41
C LEU A 162 -2.87 -4.30 -31.94
N ARG A 163 -3.25 -5.44 -32.50
CA ARG A 163 -3.42 -5.65 -33.96
C ARG A 163 -4.84 -6.03 -34.33
N GLN A 164 -5.53 -6.75 -33.46
CA GLN A 164 -6.91 -7.18 -33.65
C GLN A 164 -7.64 -7.19 -32.31
N SER A 165 -8.94 -6.89 -32.36
CA SER A 165 -9.88 -7.13 -31.27
C SER A 165 -11.13 -7.80 -31.80
N SER A 166 -11.85 -8.51 -30.94
CA SER A 166 -13.13 -9.18 -31.24
C SER A 166 -14.30 -8.50 -30.58
N THR A 167 -14.08 -7.85 -29.45
CA THR A 167 -15.13 -7.19 -28.67
C THR A 167 -14.69 -5.75 -28.35
N LEU A 168 -15.64 -4.83 -28.43
CA LEU A 168 -15.49 -3.45 -28.01
C LEU A 168 -16.45 -3.17 -26.88
N GLU A 169 -15.96 -2.48 -25.86
CA GLU A 169 -16.73 -1.96 -24.73
C GLU A 169 -16.55 -0.46 -24.58
N ILE A 170 -17.66 0.25 -24.35
CA ILE A 170 -17.65 1.64 -23.90
C ILE A 170 -18.20 1.62 -22.48
N THR A 171 -17.34 1.90 -21.50
CA THR A 171 -17.63 1.75 -20.07
C THR A 171 -17.52 3.08 -19.36
N VAL A 172 -18.53 3.40 -18.55
CA VAL A 172 -18.41 4.37 -17.46
C VAL A 172 -18.01 3.56 -16.23
N TYR A 173 -16.80 3.80 -15.69
CA TYR A 173 -16.32 3.15 -14.47
C TYR A 173 -16.43 4.12 -13.30
N ALA A 174 -16.87 3.63 -12.15
CA ALA A 174 -17.12 4.46 -10.96
C ALA A 174 -15.88 5.25 -10.54
N GLY A 175 -16.01 6.58 -10.53
CA GLY A 175 -15.10 7.53 -9.92
C GLY A 175 -15.80 8.18 -8.73
N GLN A 176 -16.72 9.11 -8.98
CA GLN A 176 -17.63 9.65 -7.97
C GLN A 176 -18.92 8.81 -7.82
N GLY A 177 -19.09 7.77 -8.65
CA GLY A 177 -20.30 6.95 -8.66
C GLY A 177 -21.55 7.70 -9.10
N GLY A 178 -22.66 7.45 -8.39
CA GLY A 178 -23.95 8.11 -8.66
C GLY A 178 -24.72 7.51 -9.83
N LYS A 179 -25.63 8.28 -10.40
CA LYS A 179 -26.45 7.91 -11.57
C LYS A 179 -26.22 8.87 -12.73
N GLY A 180 -26.39 8.39 -13.95
CA GLY A 180 -26.18 9.24 -15.11
C GLY A 180 -26.58 8.59 -16.42
N GLU A 181 -26.31 9.35 -17.49
CA GLU A 181 -26.55 8.98 -18.87
C GLU A 181 -25.29 9.29 -19.70
N LEU A 182 -24.92 8.35 -20.59
CA LEU A 182 -23.89 8.56 -21.60
C LEU A 182 -24.39 8.09 -22.96
N CYS A 183 -24.45 8.97 -23.94
CA CYS A 183 -24.90 8.67 -25.30
C CYS A 183 -23.70 8.69 -26.26
N VAL A 184 -23.65 7.73 -27.18
CA VAL A 184 -22.57 7.55 -28.18
C VAL A 184 -23.12 7.38 -29.58
N ARG A 185 -22.37 7.84 -30.59
CA ARG A 185 -22.66 7.67 -32.05
C ARG A 185 -21.38 7.72 -32.86
N ASN A 186 -21.47 7.40 -34.15
CA ASN A 186 -20.42 7.65 -35.16
C ASN A 186 -19.06 7.00 -34.79
N LEU A 187 -19.03 5.75 -34.42
CA LEU A 187 -17.77 5.04 -34.12
C LEU A 187 -16.97 4.80 -35.40
N ARG A 188 -15.74 5.33 -35.47
CA ARG A 188 -14.89 5.31 -36.68
C ARG A 188 -13.45 4.91 -36.35
N LEU A 189 -12.81 4.25 -37.32
CA LEU A 189 -11.37 3.98 -37.31
C LEU A 189 -10.74 4.73 -38.48
N THR A 190 -9.80 5.62 -38.20
CA THR A 190 -9.07 6.39 -39.20
C THR A 190 -7.64 5.90 -39.29
N PRO A 191 -7.18 5.32 -40.41
CA PRO A 191 -5.77 5.03 -40.62
C PRO A 191 -4.99 6.35 -40.67
N LEU A 192 -3.86 6.39 -39.94
CA LEU A 192 -2.95 7.55 -39.95
C LEU A 192 -1.63 7.20 -40.63
N PRO A 193 -0.95 8.17 -41.26
CA PRO A 193 0.38 7.93 -41.83
C PRO A 193 1.35 7.35 -40.79
N THR A 194 2.13 6.37 -41.20
CA THR A 194 3.28 5.88 -40.43
C THR A 194 4.42 6.87 -40.62
N ALA A 195 4.91 7.45 -39.55
CA ALA A 195 6.09 8.31 -39.58
C ALA A 195 7.28 7.52 -40.16
N SER A 196 7.87 8.03 -41.25
CA SER A 196 9.06 7.45 -41.84
C SER A 196 10.29 7.93 -41.08
N ALA A 197 10.99 6.99 -40.43
CA ALA A 197 12.30 7.08 -39.76
C ALA A 197 12.40 7.94 -38.47
N PRO A 198 13.40 7.71 -37.62
CA PRO A 198 13.39 8.22 -36.25
C PRO A 198 13.80 9.69 -36.20
N GLU A 199 12.90 10.57 -36.52
CA GLU A 199 12.84 11.82 -35.76
C GLU A 199 12.45 11.40 -34.35
N LEU A 200 13.27 11.80 -33.39
CA LEU A 200 12.92 11.72 -31.97
C LEU A 200 11.43 11.98 -31.83
N ALA A 201 10.67 10.96 -31.42
CA ALA A 201 9.21 11.03 -31.38
C ALA A 201 8.83 12.36 -30.73
N ALA A 202 8.02 13.15 -31.43
CA ALA A 202 7.59 14.44 -30.91
C ALA A 202 7.05 14.23 -29.48
N PRO A 203 7.33 15.11 -28.52
CA PRO A 203 6.92 14.93 -27.11
C PRO A 203 5.45 14.48 -26.91
N ALA A 204 4.59 14.91 -27.85
CA ALA A 204 3.18 14.51 -27.87
C ALA A 204 2.89 13.04 -28.26
N SER A 205 3.88 12.19 -28.59
CA SER A 205 3.69 10.80 -29.05
C SER A 205 3.94 9.73 -28.00
N ILE A 206 4.49 10.10 -26.82
CA ILE A 206 4.77 9.20 -25.69
C ILE A 206 4.17 9.76 -24.42
N SER A 207 3.87 8.89 -23.44
CA SER A 207 3.37 9.36 -22.15
C SER A 207 4.40 10.25 -21.44
N PRO A 208 3.97 11.22 -20.61
CA PRO A 208 4.90 12.06 -19.85
C PRO A 208 5.94 11.26 -19.05
N ASN A 209 5.51 10.17 -18.37
CA ASN A 209 6.43 9.29 -17.66
C ASN A 209 7.50 8.70 -18.60
N ALA A 210 7.11 8.17 -19.76
CA ALA A 210 8.04 7.60 -20.73
C ALA A 210 8.99 8.66 -21.31
N LEU A 211 8.49 9.87 -21.59
CA LEU A 211 9.30 10.99 -22.07
C LEU A 211 10.42 11.34 -21.08
N PHE A 212 10.06 11.55 -19.81
CA PHE A 212 11.04 11.97 -18.81
C PHE A 212 11.96 10.83 -18.34
N LEU A 213 11.50 9.57 -18.36
CA LEU A 213 12.38 8.42 -18.19
C LEU A 213 13.45 8.36 -19.29
N GLN A 214 13.08 8.60 -20.54
CA GLN A 214 14.02 8.64 -21.65
C GLN A 214 15.00 9.82 -21.54
N GLN A 215 14.52 11.02 -21.20
CA GLN A 215 15.38 12.18 -21.00
C GLN A 215 16.36 11.99 -19.85
N ALA A 216 15.90 11.43 -18.73
CA ALA A 216 16.72 11.18 -17.55
C ALA A 216 17.86 10.20 -17.80
N GLN A 217 17.69 9.22 -18.71
CA GLN A 217 18.77 8.28 -19.10
C GLN A 217 19.97 8.96 -19.79
N HIS A 218 19.74 10.13 -20.39
CA HIS A 218 20.78 10.87 -21.11
C HIS A 218 21.26 12.12 -20.35
N ALA A 219 20.59 12.49 -19.27
CA ALA A 219 20.94 13.64 -18.46
C ALA A 219 22.02 13.26 -17.40
N PRO A 220 22.81 14.24 -16.93
CA PRO A 220 23.67 14.05 -15.77
C PRO A 220 22.85 13.54 -14.57
N ARG A 221 23.39 12.55 -13.83
CA ARG A 221 22.76 12.03 -12.60
C ARG A 221 22.57 13.19 -11.62
N GLY A 222 21.38 13.33 -11.03
CA GLY A 222 20.99 14.44 -10.15
C GLY A 222 20.08 15.48 -10.82
N THR A 223 20.07 15.55 -12.16
CA THR A 223 19.19 16.46 -12.92
C THR A 223 17.70 16.10 -12.72
N TYR A 224 17.37 14.81 -12.69
CA TYR A 224 16.02 14.27 -12.45
C TYR A 224 15.96 13.55 -11.10
N PRO A 225 14.76 13.35 -10.51
CA PRO A 225 14.60 12.53 -9.33
C PRO A 225 15.15 11.11 -9.54
N ARG A 226 15.58 10.46 -8.46
CA ARG A 226 16.18 9.12 -8.48
C ARG A 226 15.33 8.09 -9.23
N GLY A 227 14.02 8.07 -8.99
CA GLY A 227 13.09 7.14 -9.63
C GLY A 227 13.00 7.27 -11.16
N PHE A 228 13.33 8.46 -11.72
CA PHE A 228 13.47 8.66 -13.17
C PHE A 228 14.86 8.31 -13.71
N SER A 229 15.87 8.28 -12.85
CA SER A 229 17.26 8.01 -13.24
C SER A 229 17.61 6.51 -13.29
N GLY A 230 16.60 5.62 -13.24
CA GLY A 230 16.80 4.18 -13.32
C GLY A 230 17.24 3.54 -12.00
N GLU A 231 17.05 4.21 -10.88
CA GLU A 231 17.36 3.70 -9.55
C GLU A 231 16.09 3.60 -8.70
N GLN A 232 15.99 2.55 -7.86
CA GLN A 232 14.93 2.47 -6.85
C GLN A 232 15.05 3.65 -5.88
N SER A 233 13.95 4.39 -5.71
CA SER A 233 13.79 5.47 -4.75
C SER A 233 12.99 5.00 -3.54
N TYR A 234 13.32 5.51 -2.37
CA TYR A 234 12.58 5.28 -1.12
C TYR A 234 12.06 6.60 -0.54
N TRP A 235 10.94 6.52 0.17
CA TRP A 235 10.27 7.69 0.75
C TRP A 235 9.61 7.35 2.08
N THR A 236 9.11 8.36 2.79
CA THR A 236 8.21 8.17 3.93
C THR A 236 7.03 9.14 3.89
N LEU A 237 5.98 8.76 4.62
CA LEU A 237 4.73 9.49 4.74
C LEU A 237 4.84 10.60 5.80
N VAL A 238 4.25 11.76 5.52
CA VAL A 238 4.07 12.85 6.47
C VAL A 238 2.64 13.35 6.41
N GLY A 239 1.95 13.28 7.52
CA GLY A 239 0.53 13.63 7.61
C GLY A 239 0.09 13.85 9.04
N VAL A 240 -1.19 14.14 9.20
CA VAL A 240 -1.88 14.15 10.50
C VAL A 240 -2.66 12.83 10.64
N ASP A 241 -2.98 12.46 11.85
CA ASP A 241 -3.83 11.30 12.14
C ASP A 241 -5.19 11.43 11.42
N GLY A 242 -5.56 10.44 10.61
CA GLY A 242 -6.79 10.44 9.79
C GLY A 242 -6.74 11.32 8.55
N GLY A 243 -5.57 11.86 8.17
CA GLY A 243 -5.43 12.84 7.09
C GLY A 243 -4.77 12.30 5.81
N ALA A 244 -4.96 11.04 5.45
CA ALA A 244 -4.33 10.42 4.28
C ALA A 244 -4.59 11.18 2.96
N ALA A 245 -5.80 11.73 2.78
CA ALA A 245 -6.15 12.50 1.59
C ALA A 245 -5.25 13.73 1.34
N HIS A 246 -4.71 14.32 2.42
CA HIS A 246 -3.86 15.53 2.38
C HIS A 246 -2.41 15.25 2.80
N SER A 247 -2.00 13.97 2.83
CA SER A 247 -0.65 13.59 3.23
C SER A 247 0.39 13.91 2.16
N ALA A 248 1.59 14.25 2.62
CA ALA A 248 2.78 14.47 1.80
C ALA A 248 3.72 13.26 1.84
N LEU A 249 4.65 13.18 0.89
CA LEU A 249 5.79 12.27 0.92
C LEU A 249 7.09 13.06 0.96
N ILE A 250 8.11 12.52 1.63
CA ILE A 250 9.49 13.00 1.51
C ILE A 250 10.37 11.85 1.04
N SER A 251 11.14 12.08 -0.03
CA SER A 251 12.07 11.08 -0.54
C SER A 251 13.34 10.98 0.33
N GLU A 252 14.05 9.87 0.23
CA GLU A 252 15.37 9.68 0.87
C GLU A 252 16.40 10.74 0.46
N ASP A 253 16.13 11.45 -0.62
CA ASP A 253 16.96 12.50 -1.20
C ASP A 253 16.51 13.91 -0.81
N GLY A 254 15.40 14.06 -0.07
CA GLY A 254 14.91 15.34 0.45
C GLY A 254 13.92 16.09 -0.47
N ALA A 255 13.47 15.48 -1.57
CA ALA A 255 12.34 15.99 -2.35
C ALA A 255 11.03 15.78 -1.59
N VAL A 256 10.12 16.75 -1.62
CA VAL A 256 8.84 16.73 -0.92
C VAL A 256 7.69 16.79 -1.93
N GLU A 257 6.87 15.74 -2.01
CA GLU A 257 5.61 15.72 -2.76
C GLU A 257 4.52 16.40 -1.93
N VAL A 258 3.93 17.46 -2.48
CA VAL A 258 2.92 18.26 -1.79
C VAL A 258 1.51 17.73 -2.07
N GLY A 259 0.96 16.96 -1.14
CA GLY A 259 -0.34 16.32 -1.28
C GLY A 259 -0.31 15.04 -2.10
N LYS A 260 -1.45 14.33 -2.11
CA LYS A 260 -1.58 13.01 -2.74
C LYS A 260 -1.46 13.11 -4.27
N GLY A 261 -0.42 12.46 -4.84
CA GLY A 261 -0.13 12.50 -6.26
C GLY A 261 0.28 13.88 -6.79
N GLY A 262 0.72 14.76 -5.89
CA GLY A 262 1.11 16.13 -6.20
C GLY A 262 2.54 16.23 -6.75
N TRP A 263 2.88 17.41 -7.19
CA TRP A 263 4.22 17.79 -7.64
C TRP A 263 5.19 17.96 -6.46
N SER A 264 6.50 18.09 -6.74
CA SER A 264 7.53 18.14 -5.70
C SER A 264 8.18 19.51 -5.51
N ILE A 265 8.69 19.72 -4.27
CA ILE A 265 9.67 20.75 -3.93
C ILE A 265 11.01 20.05 -3.69
N GLU A 266 12.01 20.37 -4.51
CA GLU A 266 13.32 19.73 -4.52
C GLU A 266 14.41 20.73 -4.17
N PRO A 267 15.25 20.52 -3.13
CA PRO A 267 16.34 21.40 -2.79
C PRO A 267 17.55 21.18 -3.69
N MET A 268 18.24 22.25 -4.04
CA MET A 268 19.57 22.26 -4.69
C MET A 268 20.40 23.41 -4.15
N LEU A 269 21.74 23.24 -4.10
CA LEU A 269 22.66 24.31 -3.71
C LEU A 269 23.55 24.70 -4.89
N LEU A 270 23.72 25.99 -5.10
CA LEU A 270 24.71 26.54 -6.06
C LEU A 270 25.82 27.21 -5.26
N ASP A 271 27.01 26.64 -5.34
CA ASP A 271 28.19 27.08 -4.63
C ASP A 271 29.37 27.26 -5.58
N GLY A 272 29.86 28.51 -5.74
CA GLY A 272 30.96 28.80 -6.64
C GLY A 272 30.72 28.40 -8.10
N GLY A 273 29.46 28.41 -8.58
CA GLY A 273 29.08 27.98 -9.93
C GLY A 273 28.92 26.46 -10.10
N LYS A 274 29.05 25.70 -9.02
CA LYS A 274 28.77 24.26 -9.01
C LYS A 274 27.37 23.98 -8.44
N LEU A 275 26.68 23.05 -9.09
CA LEU A 275 25.42 22.52 -8.57
C LEU A 275 25.71 21.38 -7.59
N ILE A 276 25.09 21.44 -6.42
CA ILE A 276 25.06 20.38 -5.42
C ILE A 276 23.63 19.87 -5.33
N ASP A 277 23.44 18.64 -5.70
CA ASP A 277 22.16 17.92 -5.75
C ASP A 277 22.28 16.56 -5.05
N TRP A 278 21.18 15.79 -5.03
CA TRP A 278 21.13 14.48 -4.36
C TRP A 278 22.18 13.47 -4.86
N ALA A 279 22.67 13.61 -6.10
CA ALA A 279 23.59 12.63 -6.69
C ALA A 279 25.05 12.83 -6.27
N ASN A 280 25.39 14.01 -5.74
CA ASN A 280 26.77 14.35 -5.37
C ASN A 280 26.96 14.69 -3.89
N VAL A 281 26.03 14.24 -3.04
CA VAL A 281 26.07 14.37 -1.58
C VAL A 281 25.98 13.00 -0.89
N LYS A 282 26.40 12.95 0.37
CA LYS A 282 26.07 11.85 1.28
C LYS A 282 24.75 12.18 1.96
N THR A 283 23.75 11.29 1.80
CA THR A 283 22.45 11.45 2.42
C THR A 283 22.34 10.60 3.70
N MET A 284 21.65 11.12 4.70
CA MET A 284 21.26 10.39 5.89
C MET A 284 19.86 10.84 6.29
N GLN A 285 19.03 9.92 6.70
CA GLN A 285 17.67 10.16 7.14
C GLN A 285 17.57 10.05 8.66
N SER A 286 16.62 10.75 9.26
CA SER A 286 16.28 10.64 10.67
C SER A 286 14.81 10.96 10.93
N LEU A 287 14.29 10.51 12.07
CA LEU A 287 13.03 10.96 12.64
C LEU A 287 13.33 11.76 13.89
N GLN A 288 12.53 12.76 14.20
CA GLN A 288 12.66 13.48 15.48
C GLN A 288 12.46 12.52 16.66
N ASP A 289 13.32 12.57 17.66
CA ASP A 289 13.38 11.63 18.82
C ASP A 289 13.54 10.15 18.40
N GLY A 290 13.94 9.87 17.17
CA GLY A 290 14.08 8.53 16.61
C GLY A 290 12.80 7.88 16.11
N TYR A 291 11.60 8.46 16.39
CA TYR A 291 10.31 7.80 16.09
C TYR A 291 9.14 8.72 15.68
N LEU A 292 9.22 10.03 15.94
CA LEU A 292 8.13 10.94 15.60
C LEU A 292 8.01 11.13 14.09
N PRO A 293 6.81 11.25 13.51
CA PRO A 293 6.60 11.43 12.07
C PRO A 293 6.96 12.86 11.62
N ILE A 294 8.17 13.26 11.96
CA ILE A 294 8.82 14.52 11.58
C ILE A 294 10.18 14.14 10.99
N PRO A 295 10.19 13.65 9.72
CA PRO A 295 11.40 13.22 9.07
C PRO A 295 12.31 14.39 8.72
N THR A 296 13.62 14.13 8.80
CA THR A 296 14.67 15.01 8.29
C THR A 296 15.60 14.24 7.38
N VAL A 297 15.90 14.80 6.22
CA VAL A 297 16.93 14.33 5.29
C VAL A 297 18.13 15.26 5.36
N HIS A 298 19.28 14.71 5.68
CA HIS A 298 20.55 15.43 5.81
C HIS A 298 21.44 15.16 4.58
N TRP A 299 21.94 16.21 3.97
CA TRP A 299 22.98 16.18 2.96
C TRP A 299 24.31 16.62 3.56
N GLN A 300 25.40 16.01 3.12
CA GLN A 300 26.75 16.44 3.43
C GLN A 300 27.59 16.49 2.14
N ALA A 301 28.09 17.66 1.80
CA ALA A 301 28.97 17.94 0.67
C ALA A 301 30.26 18.64 1.16
N GLY A 302 31.27 17.88 1.54
CA GLY A 302 32.46 18.41 2.21
C GLY A 302 32.09 19.08 3.53
N GLU A 303 32.38 20.37 3.67
CA GLU A 303 32.05 21.20 4.86
C GLU A 303 30.64 21.81 4.79
N LEU A 304 29.90 21.58 3.73
CA LEU A 304 28.56 22.13 3.55
C LEU A 304 27.50 21.05 3.86
N GLY A 305 26.57 21.38 4.74
CA GLY A 305 25.41 20.56 5.08
C GLY A 305 24.09 21.21 4.68
N LEU A 306 23.11 20.41 4.32
CA LEU A 306 21.69 20.82 4.18
C LEU A 306 20.80 19.82 4.92
N ALA A 307 19.89 20.32 5.75
CA ALA A 307 18.86 19.50 6.36
C ALA A 307 17.49 19.94 5.86
N THR A 308 16.70 19.01 5.32
CA THR A 308 15.30 19.20 4.93
C THR A 308 14.41 18.49 5.93
N THR A 309 13.65 19.25 6.73
CA THR A 309 12.69 18.70 7.71
C THR A 309 11.27 19.00 7.26
N LEU A 310 10.40 18.00 7.33
CA LEU A 310 9.00 18.10 6.96
C LEU A 310 8.10 17.69 8.14
N MET A 311 7.00 18.40 8.32
CA MET A 311 5.94 18.06 9.27
C MET A 311 4.58 18.52 8.77
N ALA A 312 3.53 17.85 9.20
CA ALA A 312 2.15 18.22 8.95
C ALA A 312 1.48 18.71 10.23
N ASP A 313 0.64 19.72 10.10
CA ASP A 313 -0.08 20.33 11.20
C ASP A 313 -1.51 20.70 10.82
N GLY A 314 -2.47 20.50 11.71
CA GLY A 314 -3.87 20.80 11.50
C GLY A 314 -4.81 19.63 11.78
N THR A 315 -5.93 19.61 11.08
CA THR A 315 -6.92 18.54 11.16
C THR A 315 -6.92 17.69 9.87
N PRO A 316 -7.51 16.48 9.86
CA PRO A 316 -7.61 15.64 8.66
C PRO A 316 -8.06 16.40 7.40
N ALA A 317 -9.10 17.23 7.51
CA ALA A 317 -9.65 17.99 6.39
C ALA A 317 -8.85 19.25 6.01
N ARG A 318 -7.93 19.69 6.85
CA ARG A 318 -7.22 20.97 6.71
C ARG A 318 -5.79 20.93 7.24
N ALA A 319 -5.04 19.93 6.80
CA ALA A 319 -3.63 19.83 7.14
C ALA A 319 -2.79 20.81 6.31
N SER A 320 -1.86 21.48 6.96
CA SER A 320 -0.82 22.30 6.32
C SER A 320 0.52 21.60 6.40
N LEU A 321 1.36 21.75 5.38
CA LEU A 321 2.73 21.25 5.37
C LEU A 321 3.68 22.37 5.78
N LEU A 322 4.59 22.06 6.68
CA LEU A 322 5.61 22.95 7.18
C LEU A 322 6.97 22.36 6.80
N LEU A 323 7.72 23.06 5.97
CA LEU A 323 9.03 22.66 5.49
C LEU A 323 10.10 23.57 6.09
N GLN A 324 11.17 22.98 6.59
CA GLN A 324 12.32 23.69 7.13
C GLN A 324 13.58 23.25 6.40
N TYR A 325 14.34 24.19 5.89
CA TYR A 325 15.62 23.99 5.23
C TYR A 325 16.71 24.66 6.06
N THR A 326 17.69 23.88 6.55
CA THR A 326 18.80 24.40 7.34
C THR A 326 20.10 24.16 6.58
N VAL A 327 20.74 25.22 6.12
CA VAL A 327 22.05 25.19 5.48
C VAL A 327 23.13 25.44 6.53
N ARG A 328 24.09 24.51 6.63
CA ARG A 328 25.16 24.55 7.62
C ARG A 328 26.53 24.66 6.94
N ASN A 329 27.41 25.47 7.49
CA ASN A 329 28.79 25.61 7.09
C ASN A 329 29.71 25.14 8.23
N ASP A 330 30.34 23.96 8.08
CA ASP A 330 31.29 23.43 9.06
C ASP A 330 32.73 23.97 8.84
N GLY A 331 32.94 24.71 7.76
CA GLY A 331 34.24 25.31 7.41
C GLY A 331 34.59 26.51 8.28
N SER A 332 35.88 26.90 8.25
CA SER A 332 36.43 28.01 9.02
C SER A 332 36.21 29.40 8.40
N GLU A 333 35.75 29.49 7.15
CA GLU A 333 35.48 30.72 6.43
C GLU A 333 33.98 30.87 6.11
N PRO A 334 33.45 32.13 6.06
CA PRO A 334 32.07 32.35 5.61
C PRO A 334 31.88 31.87 4.17
N ARG A 335 30.72 31.27 3.89
CA ARG A 335 30.41 30.72 2.58
C ARG A 335 29.19 31.40 1.94
N SER A 336 29.38 31.92 0.74
CA SER A 336 28.29 32.54 -0.03
C SER A 336 27.79 31.56 -1.09
N LEU A 337 26.49 31.23 -1.05
CA LEU A 337 25.86 30.25 -1.93
C LEU A 337 24.40 30.62 -2.21
N THR A 338 23.76 29.91 -3.11
CA THR A 338 22.32 30.01 -3.34
C THR A 338 21.64 28.69 -3.02
N LEU A 339 20.66 28.70 -2.13
CA LEU A 339 19.70 27.60 -2.01
C LEU A 339 18.59 27.85 -3.04
N ALA A 340 18.37 26.88 -3.91
CA ALA A 340 17.27 26.85 -4.87
C ALA A 340 16.26 25.78 -4.43
N LEU A 341 15.00 26.16 -4.21
CA LEU A 341 13.89 25.28 -3.92
C LEU A 341 13.05 25.17 -5.18
N LEU A 342 13.24 24.07 -5.90
CA LEU A 342 12.63 23.84 -7.20
C LEU A 342 11.23 23.25 -7.04
N LEU A 343 10.25 23.82 -7.72
CA LEU A 343 8.90 23.31 -7.86
C LEU A 343 8.83 22.58 -9.21
N ARG A 344 8.69 21.26 -9.19
CA ARG A 344 8.83 20.42 -10.39
C ARG A 344 7.65 19.46 -10.55
N PRO A 345 7.24 19.13 -11.80
CA PRO A 345 6.10 18.26 -12.07
C PRO A 345 6.42 16.77 -11.82
N PHE A 346 7.25 16.46 -10.85
CA PHE A 346 7.61 15.10 -10.48
C PHE A 346 7.02 14.74 -9.11
N GLN A 347 6.42 13.55 -9.02
CA GLN A 347 6.03 12.98 -7.75
C GLN A 347 7.25 12.37 -7.04
N VAL A 348 7.22 12.32 -5.72
CA VAL A 348 8.11 11.45 -4.93
C VAL A 348 7.73 9.99 -5.13
N ASN A 349 6.45 9.71 -5.30
CA ASN A 349 5.94 8.41 -5.75
C ASN A 349 6.46 8.11 -7.16
N PRO A 350 7.38 7.13 -7.37
CA PRO A 350 8.09 6.98 -8.64
C PRO A 350 7.23 6.33 -9.73
N PRO A 351 7.62 6.43 -11.02
CA PRO A 351 6.89 5.85 -12.15
C PRO A 351 6.66 4.34 -12.09
N THR A 352 7.40 3.62 -11.24
CA THR A 352 7.23 2.17 -11.02
C THR A 352 6.02 1.82 -10.17
N GLN A 353 5.39 2.81 -9.51
CA GLN A 353 4.17 2.63 -8.71
C GLN A 353 2.96 2.96 -9.58
N PHE A 354 2.05 2.00 -9.78
CA PHE A 354 1.00 2.10 -10.81
C PHE A 354 -0.43 1.87 -10.30
N LEU A 355 -0.61 1.42 -9.03
CA LEU A 355 -1.95 1.18 -8.48
C LEU A 355 -2.59 2.48 -7.96
N ASN A 356 -3.89 2.52 -7.83
CA ASN A 356 -4.79 3.59 -7.36
C ASN A 356 -4.34 5.04 -7.64
N THR A 357 -3.17 5.45 -7.17
CA THR A 357 -2.54 6.74 -7.50
C THR A 357 -1.21 6.47 -8.21
N PRO A 358 -1.20 6.39 -9.55
CA PRO A 358 0.02 6.15 -10.31
C PRO A 358 1.07 7.21 -10.05
N GLY A 359 2.33 6.75 -9.92
CA GLY A 359 3.46 7.62 -9.68
C GLY A 359 4.04 8.23 -10.94
N GLY A 360 4.98 9.15 -10.75
CA GLY A 360 5.75 9.76 -11.83
C GLY A 360 5.47 11.24 -12.03
N ILE A 361 4.75 11.62 -13.10
CA ILE A 361 4.49 13.01 -13.42
C ILE A 361 3.20 13.50 -12.75
N SER A 362 3.27 14.67 -12.13
CA SER A 362 2.13 15.47 -11.68
C SER A 362 2.18 16.81 -12.41
N PRO A 363 1.30 17.06 -13.40
CA PRO A 363 1.43 18.21 -14.28
C PRO A 363 1.35 19.56 -13.55
N ILE A 364 2.24 20.47 -13.89
CA ILE A 364 2.19 21.88 -13.51
C ILE A 364 1.94 22.71 -14.77
N HIS A 365 0.74 23.24 -14.90
CA HIS A 365 0.36 24.09 -16.02
C HIS A 365 0.65 25.57 -15.75
N ASP A 366 0.42 26.03 -14.53
CA ASP A 366 0.43 27.44 -14.21
C ASP A 366 1.25 27.75 -12.95
N PHE A 367 2.09 28.78 -13.08
CA PHE A 367 2.69 29.49 -11.95
C PHE A 367 2.23 30.95 -11.93
N ALA A 368 1.95 31.47 -10.74
CA ALA A 368 1.81 32.90 -10.48
C ALA A 368 2.54 33.27 -9.19
N TRP A 369 3.49 34.22 -9.27
CA TRP A 369 4.24 34.78 -8.16
C TRP A 369 3.74 36.20 -7.87
N ASP A 370 3.15 36.42 -6.68
CA ASP A 370 2.59 37.70 -6.24
C ASP A 370 3.55 38.56 -5.40
N GLY A 371 4.81 38.15 -5.26
CA GLY A 371 5.80 38.77 -4.39
C GLY A 371 5.86 38.16 -2.99
N HIS A 372 4.84 37.39 -2.61
CA HIS A 372 4.71 36.79 -1.26
C HIS A 372 4.49 35.27 -1.30
N ALA A 373 3.84 34.75 -2.36
CA ALA A 373 3.57 33.32 -2.50
C ALA A 373 3.62 32.91 -3.96
N VAL A 374 3.96 31.64 -4.21
CA VAL A 374 3.80 30.99 -5.52
C VAL A 374 2.46 30.27 -5.52
N GLN A 375 1.58 30.62 -6.44
CA GLN A 375 0.38 29.87 -6.74
C GLN A 375 0.68 28.88 -7.86
N VAL A 376 0.29 27.61 -7.65
CA VAL A 376 0.49 26.52 -8.60
C VAL A 376 -0.87 25.97 -9.02
N ASN A 377 -1.11 25.86 -10.35
CA ASN A 377 -2.36 25.37 -10.95
C ASN A 377 -3.63 26.00 -10.37
N HIS A 378 -3.58 27.25 -9.95
CA HIS A 378 -4.69 28.02 -9.33
C HIS A 378 -5.26 27.42 -8.02
N SER A 379 -4.70 26.31 -7.51
CA SER A 379 -5.24 25.57 -6.35
C SER A 379 -4.35 25.63 -5.12
N LEU A 380 -3.04 25.40 -5.25
CA LEU A 380 -2.11 25.32 -4.13
C LEU A 380 -1.23 26.57 -4.07
N ARG A 381 -0.93 27.01 -2.84
CA ARG A 381 0.00 28.11 -2.58
C ARG A 381 1.22 27.61 -1.81
N VAL A 382 2.40 28.04 -2.22
CA VAL A 382 3.65 27.88 -1.47
C VAL A 382 4.03 29.24 -0.90
N VAL A 383 4.04 29.37 0.40
CA VAL A 383 4.30 30.63 1.09
C VAL A 383 5.68 30.58 1.75
N PRO A 384 6.66 31.33 1.21
CA PRO A 384 7.96 31.50 1.85
C PRO A 384 7.81 32.24 3.20
N MET A 385 8.49 31.73 4.22
CA MET A 385 8.54 32.40 5.54
C MET A 385 9.52 33.58 5.56
N GLN A 386 10.52 33.54 4.69
CA GLN A 386 11.47 34.61 4.42
C GLN A 386 11.41 34.93 2.93
N ALA A 387 11.55 36.23 2.57
CA ALA A 387 11.50 36.65 1.18
C ALA A 387 12.63 36.00 0.36
N PRO A 388 12.33 35.32 -0.75
CA PRO A 388 13.36 34.83 -1.65
C PRO A 388 14.06 35.98 -2.39
N SER A 389 15.29 35.78 -2.81
CA SER A 389 16.05 36.73 -3.60
C SER A 389 15.46 36.87 -5.02
N ALA A 390 14.82 35.82 -5.53
CA ALA A 390 14.10 35.80 -6.81
C ALA A 390 13.18 34.59 -6.91
N PHE A 391 12.16 34.69 -7.76
CA PHE A 391 11.45 33.59 -8.34
C PHE A 391 11.81 33.48 -9.83
N VAL A 392 12.04 32.27 -10.32
CA VAL A 392 12.34 31.97 -11.71
C VAL A 392 11.46 30.80 -12.15
N ALA A 393 11.03 30.76 -13.41
CA ALA A 393 10.29 29.63 -13.94
C ALA A 393 10.51 29.48 -15.46
N GLY A 394 10.31 28.25 -15.98
CA GLY A 394 10.41 27.90 -17.39
C GLY A 394 9.77 26.55 -17.66
N SER A 395 9.73 26.12 -18.93
CA SER A 395 9.25 24.78 -19.30
C SER A 395 10.41 23.78 -19.30
N LEU A 396 10.18 22.56 -18.81
CA LEU A 396 11.13 21.45 -18.91
C LEU A 396 11.49 21.09 -20.37
N VAL A 397 10.56 21.32 -21.30
CA VAL A 397 10.78 21.06 -22.73
C VAL A 397 11.82 22.02 -23.32
N THR A 398 11.92 23.25 -22.80
CA THR A 398 12.89 24.25 -23.26
C THR A 398 14.25 24.16 -22.55
N GLY A 399 14.39 23.25 -21.63
CA GLY A 399 15.62 22.96 -20.89
C GLY A 399 15.43 22.89 -19.38
N SER A 400 16.32 22.16 -18.74
CA SER A 400 16.31 21.94 -17.30
C SER A 400 16.63 23.23 -16.55
N LEU A 401 15.80 23.60 -15.56
CA LEU A 401 16.02 24.80 -14.75
C LEU A 401 17.35 24.75 -13.96
N PRO A 402 17.81 23.60 -13.42
CA PRO A 402 19.15 23.48 -12.84
C PRO A 402 20.27 23.94 -13.79
N GLU A 403 20.25 23.54 -15.05
CA GLU A 403 21.26 23.94 -16.05
C GLU A 403 21.18 25.46 -16.36
N GLN A 404 19.97 25.99 -16.43
CA GLN A 404 19.74 27.40 -16.62
C GLN A 404 20.22 28.24 -15.41
N LEU A 405 20.09 27.72 -14.20
CA LEU A 405 20.62 28.33 -12.96
C LEU A 405 22.14 28.37 -12.95
N ILE A 406 22.81 27.26 -13.31
CA ILE A 406 24.27 27.21 -13.43
C ILE A 406 24.77 28.24 -14.48
N SER A 407 24.14 28.29 -15.61
CA SER A 407 24.50 29.21 -16.71
C SER A 407 24.07 30.67 -16.47
N GLY A 408 23.35 30.95 -15.39
CA GLY A 408 22.79 32.28 -15.09
C GLY A 408 21.70 32.75 -16.03
N LYS A 409 21.08 31.82 -16.79
CA LYS A 409 20.07 32.10 -17.81
C LYS A 409 18.63 31.83 -17.38
N ALA A 410 18.41 31.43 -16.10
CA ALA A 410 17.08 31.15 -15.60
C ALA A 410 16.13 32.36 -15.68
N PRO A 411 14.97 32.25 -16.36
CA PRO A 411 14.08 33.38 -16.59
C PRO A 411 13.43 33.87 -15.29
N ARG A 412 13.49 35.18 -15.03
CA ARG A 412 12.72 35.80 -13.94
C ARG A 412 11.36 36.20 -14.47
N VAL A 413 10.33 35.55 -13.98
CA VAL A 413 8.95 35.79 -14.41
C VAL A 413 8.03 35.87 -13.18
N SER A 414 6.91 36.61 -13.33
CA SER A 414 5.85 36.62 -12.31
C SER A 414 4.72 35.61 -12.60
N SER A 415 4.67 35.11 -13.83
CA SER A 415 3.70 34.06 -14.23
C SER A 415 4.27 33.23 -15.37
N LEU A 416 3.83 31.98 -15.47
CA LEU A 416 4.14 31.07 -16.56
C LEU A 416 2.93 30.20 -16.81
N HIS A 417 2.59 29.95 -18.06
CA HIS A 417 1.64 28.93 -18.49
C HIS A 417 2.33 27.94 -19.41
N ASP A 418 2.14 26.64 -19.16
CA ASP A 418 2.64 25.52 -19.98
C ASP A 418 1.47 24.58 -20.29
N ALA A 419 1.09 24.52 -21.57
CA ALA A 419 -0.09 23.77 -22.00
C ALA A 419 0.04 22.27 -21.75
N ASP A 420 1.27 21.74 -21.76
CA ASP A 420 1.56 20.31 -21.58
C ASP A 420 1.75 19.92 -20.09
N GLY A 421 1.73 20.91 -19.20
CA GLY A 421 1.89 20.67 -17.76
C GLY A 421 3.34 20.39 -17.34
N HIS A 422 4.31 20.82 -18.14
CA HIS A 422 5.74 20.59 -17.88
C HIS A 422 6.44 21.83 -17.31
N ALA A 423 5.70 22.76 -16.70
CA ALA A 423 6.29 23.91 -16.04
C ALA A 423 7.16 23.51 -14.85
N GLN A 424 8.25 24.21 -14.65
CA GLN A 424 9.13 24.14 -13.49
C GLN A 424 9.42 25.53 -12.96
N GLY A 425 9.52 25.69 -11.64
CA GLY A 425 9.83 26.98 -11.00
C GLY A 425 10.87 26.83 -9.91
N ALA A 426 11.45 27.92 -9.42
CA ALA A 426 12.31 27.89 -8.24
C ALA A 426 12.25 29.18 -7.42
N LEU A 427 12.21 29.03 -6.11
CA LEU A 427 12.49 30.08 -5.13
C LEU A 427 13.99 30.08 -4.85
N LEU A 428 14.65 31.20 -5.07
CA LEU A 428 16.11 31.34 -4.91
C LEU A 428 16.44 32.16 -3.65
N TYR A 429 17.31 31.62 -2.80
CA TYR A 429 17.79 32.30 -1.59
C TYR A 429 19.30 32.45 -1.66
N ARG A 430 19.79 33.67 -1.82
CA ARG A 430 21.21 33.99 -1.72
C ARG A 430 21.58 34.10 -0.26
N LEU A 431 22.47 33.22 0.19
CA LEU A 431 22.84 33.08 1.59
C LEU A 431 24.32 33.36 1.77
N THR A 432 24.66 34.01 2.87
CA THR A 432 26.02 33.99 3.40
C THR A 432 25.98 33.29 4.74
N VAL A 433 26.53 32.08 4.80
CA VAL A 433 26.56 31.25 6.01
C VAL A 433 27.91 31.47 6.70
N PRO A 434 27.93 32.07 7.92
CA PRO A 434 29.18 32.29 8.64
C PRO A 434 29.91 30.95 8.92
N ALA A 435 31.20 31.05 9.24
CA ALA A 435 31.99 29.90 9.67
C ALA A 435 31.34 29.26 10.91
N HIS A 436 31.28 27.91 10.92
CA HIS A 436 30.68 27.10 12.00
C HIS A 436 29.25 27.50 12.40
N ALA A 437 28.45 27.97 11.43
CA ALA A 437 27.10 28.47 11.69
C ALA A 437 26.10 27.84 10.70
N GLU A 438 24.82 28.10 10.95
CA GLU A 438 23.72 27.63 10.11
C GLU A 438 22.71 28.77 9.83
N VAL A 439 22.00 28.65 8.71
CA VAL A 439 20.90 29.51 8.30
C VAL A 439 19.67 28.64 8.02
N THR A 440 18.56 28.98 8.65
CA THR A 440 17.29 28.26 8.52
C THR A 440 16.27 29.07 7.74
N LEU A 441 15.64 28.44 6.78
CA LEU A 441 14.55 28.98 5.96
C LEU A 441 13.31 28.09 6.11
N GLY A 442 12.13 28.66 5.90
CA GLY A 442 10.87 27.92 5.98
C GLY A 442 9.99 28.17 4.78
N LEU A 443 9.22 27.13 4.43
CA LEU A 443 8.07 27.21 3.55
C LEU A 443 6.84 26.66 4.25
N VAL A 444 5.68 27.21 3.92
CA VAL A 444 4.38 26.67 4.33
C VAL A 444 3.55 26.41 3.08
N VAL A 445 2.98 25.20 2.99
CA VAL A 445 1.91 24.88 2.05
C VAL A 445 0.63 24.79 2.87
N PRO A 446 -0.20 25.86 2.91
CA PRO A 446 -1.43 25.86 3.69
C PRO A 446 -2.41 24.81 3.16
N GLY A 447 -3.23 24.24 4.04
CA GLY A 447 -4.36 23.43 3.65
C GLY A 447 -5.29 24.18 2.69
N GLU A 448 -6.02 23.46 1.86
CA GLU A 448 -6.85 24.04 0.81
C GLU A 448 -7.80 25.14 1.35
N GLY A 449 -7.80 26.29 0.68
CA GLY A 449 -8.63 27.45 1.07
C GLY A 449 -8.22 28.15 2.36
N GLN A 450 -7.09 27.79 2.99
CA GLN A 450 -6.63 28.45 4.21
C GLN A 450 -5.75 29.68 3.89
N PRO A 451 -6.07 30.84 4.42
CA PRO A 451 -5.16 31.98 4.35
C PRO A 451 -3.97 31.76 5.30
N PHE A 452 -2.78 32.05 4.84
CA PHE A 452 -1.59 32.05 5.67
C PHE A 452 -0.75 33.30 5.42
N ILE A 453 -0.37 33.98 6.50
CA ILE A 453 0.51 35.16 6.47
C ILE A 453 1.73 34.82 7.33
N PRO A 454 2.96 34.90 6.79
CA PRO A 454 4.16 34.63 7.57
C PRO A 454 4.27 35.56 8.80
N PRO A 455 4.54 35.03 9.99
CA PRO A 455 4.78 35.86 11.19
C PRO A 455 6.12 36.57 11.09
N VAL A 456 6.26 37.67 11.81
CA VAL A 456 7.48 38.50 11.83
C VAL A 456 8.71 37.66 12.26
N ASP A 457 8.56 36.84 13.30
CA ASP A 457 9.59 35.89 13.72
C ASP A 457 9.25 34.48 13.21
N ALA A 458 9.61 34.23 11.96
CA ALA A 458 9.34 32.99 11.28
C ALA A 458 10.05 31.79 11.92
N ALA A 459 11.29 31.96 12.36
CA ALA A 459 12.09 30.89 12.94
C ALA A 459 11.51 30.41 14.28
N ALA A 460 11.21 31.34 15.18
CA ALA A 460 10.59 31.01 16.45
C ALA A 460 9.17 30.44 16.28
N TRP A 461 8.43 30.88 15.24
CA TRP A 461 7.12 30.30 14.93
C TRP A 461 7.24 28.85 14.47
N LEU A 462 8.12 28.55 13.52
CA LEU A 462 8.37 27.17 13.04
C LEU A 462 8.79 26.26 14.18
N GLN A 463 9.67 26.73 15.08
CA GLN A 463 10.08 25.95 16.25
C GLN A 463 8.88 25.64 17.17
N ARG A 464 8.03 26.63 17.47
CA ARG A 464 6.82 26.40 18.27
C ARG A 464 5.85 25.41 17.61
N GLN A 465 5.67 25.48 16.28
CA GLN A 465 4.83 24.50 15.58
C GLN A 465 5.42 23.10 15.68
N ARG A 466 6.73 22.97 15.46
CA ARG A 466 7.45 21.70 15.61
C ARG A 466 7.28 21.09 16.98
N ASP A 467 7.44 21.90 18.03
CA ASP A 467 7.28 21.46 19.43
C ASP A 467 5.85 21.01 19.71
N ARG A 468 4.85 21.73 19.18
CA ARG A 468 3.42 21.39 19.30
C ARG A 468 3.09 20.08 18.60
N VAL A 469 3.50 19.92 17.34
CA VAL A 469 3.30 18.68 16.58
C VAL A 469 3.98 17.50 17.27
N ALA A 470 5.23 17.69 17.71
CA ALA A 470 5.97 16.66 18.45
C ALA A 470 5.27 16.26 19.76
N ALA A 471 4.74 17.24 20.52
CA ALA A 471 4.02 16.97 21.78
C ALA A 471 2.74 16.17 21.52
N ALA A 472 1.94 16.54 20.49
CA ALA A 472 0.72 15.84 20.14
C ALA A 472 0.98 14.38 19.73
N TRP A 473 2.02 14.12 18.93
CA TRP A 473 2.41 12.76 18.56
C TRP A 473 2.97 11.97 19.74
N ARG A 474 3.78 12.57 20.63
CA ARG A 474 4.26 11.89 21.86
C ARG A 474 3.10 11.43 22.73
N GLU A 475 2.07 12.25 22.91
CA GLU A 475 0.88 11.89 23.67
C GLU A 475 0.19 10.65 23.08
N LYS A 476 0.00 10.61 21.74
CA LYS A 476 -0.62 9.48 21.05
C LYS A 476 0.22 8.21 21.15
N LEU A 477 1.53 8.30 20.83
CA LEU A 477 2.40 7.15 20.65
C LEU A 477 2.95 6.57 21.97
N ASN A 478 2.75 7.24 23.11
CA ASN A 478 3.12 6.75 24.42
C ASN A 478 1.93 6.31 25.30
N ARG A 479 0.77 6.04 24.69
CA ARG A 479 -0.38 5.43 25.40
C ARG A 479 0.00 4.06 25.99
N VAL A 480 0.83 3.31 25.28
CA VAL A 480 1.52 2.10 25.75
C VAL A 480 3.01 2.35 25.67
N THR A 481 3.76 2.01 26.72
CA THR A 481 5.21 2.20 26.74
C THR A 481 5.94 0.87 26.91
N LEU A 482 7.00 0.71 26.11
CA LEU A 482 7.92 -0.42 26.18
C LEU A 482 9.26 0.08 26.72
N GLN A 483 9.86 -0.70 27.62
CA GLN A 483 11.24 -0.54 28.04
C GLN A 483 12.02 -1.80 27.63
N LEU A 484 13.08 -1.60 26.86
CA LEU A 484 14.06 -2.61 26.48
C LEU A 484 15.46 -2.12 26.88
N PRO A 485 16.48 -2.99 26.88
CA PRO A 485 17.86 -2.53 27.03
C PRO A 485 18.24 -1.47 25.98
N PRO A 486 19.16 -0.54 26.29
CA PRO A 486 19.51 0.56 25.38
C PRO A 486 19.95 0.11 23.97
N ALA A 487 20.56 -1.07 23.84
CA ALA A 487 20.96 -1.63 22.55
C ALA A 487 19.76 -2.01 21.64
N GLN A 488 18.56 -2.14 22.19
CA GLN A 488 17.30 -2.44 21.49
C GLN A 488 16.36 -1.24 21.42
N GLN A 489 16.86 -0.02 21.59
CA GLN A 489 16.05 1.20 21.54
C GLN A 489 15.37 1.38 20.17
N ASP A 490 16.00 0.93 19.10
CA ASP A 490 15.45 0.98 17.74
C ASP A 490 14.19 0.12 17.58
N ILE A 491 14.03 -0.96 18.35
CA ILE A 491 12.80 -1.76 18.40
C ILE A 491 11.67 -0.94 19.02
N VAL A 492 11.94 -0.26 20.14
CA VAL A 492 10.98 0.61 20.83
C VAL A 492 10.55 1.76 19.93
N ASP A 493 11.51 2.39 19.24
CA ASP A 493 11.25 3.51 18.36
C ASP A 493 10.45 3.04 17.12
N THR A 494 10.78 1.87 16.56
CA THR A 494 10.01 1.26 15.46
C THR A 494 8.58 0.95 15.88
N THR A 495 8.36 0.47 17.12
CA THR A 495 7.01 0.23 17.66
C THR A 495 6.16 1.49 17.71
N ARG A 496 6.75 2.64 18.07
CA ARG A 496 6.07 3.94 18.05
C ARG A 496 5.84 4.44 16.63
N SER A 497 6.85 4.35 15.75
CA SER A 497 6.73 4.77 14.36
C SER A 497 5.65 3.98 13.62
N ALA A 498 5.55 2.66 13.85
CA ALA A 498 4.54 1.81 13.24
C ALA A 498 3.11 2.25 13.59
N GLN A 499 2.86 2.68 14.83
CA GLN A 499 1.57 3.26 15.22
C GLN A 499 1.27 4.57 14.44
N ALA A 500 2.26 5.47 14.35
CA ALA A 500 2.11 6.72 13.59
C ALA A 500 1.84 6.44 12.11
N GLN A 501 2.49 5.45 11.51
CA GLN A 501 2.32 5.04 10.12
C GLN A 501 0.86 4.60 9.85
N ILE A 502 0.28 3.76 10.70
CA ILE A 502 -1.12 3.34 10.58
C ILE A 502 -2.05 4.55 10.73
N LEU A 503 -1.84 5.39 11.75
CA LEU A 503 -2.70 6.55 12.02
C LEU A 503 -2.65 7.60 10.90
N MET A 504 -1.50 7.82 10.25
CA MET A 504 -1.37 8.73 9.12
C MET A 504 -1.92 8.15 7.82
N SER A 505 -1.94 6.82 7.67
CA SER A 505 -2.46 6.16 6.47
C SER A 505 -3.99 6.08 6.44
N ARG A 506 -4.67 6.28 7.56
CA ARG A 506 -6.15 6.30 7.56
C ARG A 506 -6.69 7.58 6.94
N ASP A 507 -7.82 7.46 6.22
CA ASP A 507 -8.55 8.57 5.61
C ASP A 507 -9.90 8.76 6.35
N GLY A 508 -9.95 9.72 7.26
CA GLY A 508 -11.03 9.81 8.22
C GLY A 508 -11.17 8.48 8.99
N PRO A 509 -12.33 7.79 8.92
CA PRO A 509 -12.54 6.50 9.56
C PRO A 509 -11.87 5.32 8.83
N ALA A 510 -11.57 5.45 7.54
CA ALA A 510 -11.09 4.36 6.70
C ALA A 510 -9.63 3.99 7.02
N LEU A 511 -9.39 2.80 7.55
CA LEU A 511 -8.05 2.24 7.68
C LEU A 511 -7.56 1.76 6.31
N GLN A 512 -6.39 2.23 5.88
CA GLN A 512 -5.80 1.93 4.57
C GLN A 512 -4.37 1.42 4.74
N PRO A 513 -3.91 0.44 3.94
CA PRO A 513 -2.52 -0.02 4.00
C PRO A 513 -1.51 1.01 3.51
N GLY A 514 -1.96 2.00 2.74
CA GLY A 514 -1.13 3.08 2.21
C GLY A 514 -1.93 4.27 1.74
N THR A 515 -1.26 5.27 1.18
CA THR A 515 -1.90 6.53 0.77
C THR A 515 -1.84 6.80 -0.73
N ARG A 516 -1.10 6.00 -1.49
CA ARG A 516 -0.90 6.15 -2.95
C ARG A 516 -1.35 4.87 -3.67
N SER A 517 -0.47 3.88 -3.79
CA SER A 517 -0.78 2.59 -4.42
C SER A 517 -1.95 1.89 -3.72
N TYR A 518 -2.01 1.97 -2.41
CA TYR A 518 -3.03 1.36 -1.56
C TYR A 518 -3.92 2.38 -0.85
N GLY A 519 -4.24 3.50 -1.52
CA GLY A 519 -5.19 4.51 -1.04
C GLY A 519 -6.64 4.02 -1.10
N ARG A 520 -6.92 2.89 -0.43
CA ARG A 520 -8.18 2.15 -0.40
C ARG A 520 -8.28 1.38 0.91
N SER A 521 -9.46 1.14 1.45
CA SER A 521 -9.66 0.41 2.70
C SER A 521 -10.07 -1.03 2.43
N TRP A 522 -9.17 -2.00 2.68
CA TRP A 522 -9.49 -3.42 2.72
C TRP A 522 -9.91 -3.83 4.12
N ILE A 523 -10.96 -4.66 4.24
CA ILE A 523 -11.36 -5.16 5.57
C ILE A 523 -10.28 -6.05 6.19
N ARG A 524 -9.57 -6.83 5.41
CA ARG A 524 -8.43 -7.66 5.80
C ARG A 524 -7.35 -6.85 6.52
N ASP A 525 -6.89 -5.80 5.87
CA ASP A 525 -5.88 -4.89 6.41
C ASP A 525 -6.43 -4.14 7.63
N GLY A 526 -7.68 -3.67 7.52
CA GLY A 526 -8.38 -2.97 8.59
C GLY A 526 -8.56 -3.82 9.84
N ALA A 527 -8.84 -5.12 9.70
CA ALA A 527 -8.98 -6.04 10.83
C ALA A 527 -7.67 -6.20 11.60
N MET A 528 -6.55 -6.42 10.89
CA MET A 528 -5.25 -6.59 11.53
C MET A 528 -4.69 -5.28 12.09
N MET A 529 -4.88 -4.16 11.37
CA MET A 529 -4.53 -2.82 11.89
C MET A 529 -5.36 -2.48 13.12
N SER A 530 -6.64 -2.88 13.16
CA SER A 530 -7.52 -2.66 14.33
C SER A 530 -7.02 -3.39 15.56
N GLU A 531 -6.63 -4.67 15.47
CA GLU A 531 -6.04 -5.40 16.60
C GLU A 531 -4.79 -4.68 17.12
N ALA A 532 -3.88 -4.27 16.23
CA ALA A 532 -2.67 -3.53 16.60
C ALA A 532 -3.00 -2.20 17.30
N LEU A 533 -3.97 -1.43 16.78
CA LEU A 533 -4.41 -0.16 17.34
C LEU A 533 -5.12 -0.31 18.69
N LEU A 534 -5.98 -1.33 18.84
CA LEU A 534 -6.63 -1.64 20.13
C LEU A 534 -5.60 -1.91 21.21
N ARG A 535 -4.64 -2.77 20.93
CA ARG A 535 -3.55 -3.12 21.85
C ARG A 535 -2.68 -1.92 22.19
N SER A 536 -2.51 -0.97 21.25
CA SER A 536 -1.78 0.30 21.43
C SER A 536 -2.61 1.38 22.14
N GLY A 537 -3.91 1.16 22.42
CA GLY A 537 -4.78 2.11 23.11
C GLY A 537 -5.48 3.14 22.22
N HIS A 538 -5.68 2.82 20.94
CA HIS A 538 -6.39 3.66 19.94
C HIS A 538 -7.78 3.11 19.58
N ALA A 539 -8.56 2.70 20.61
CA ALA A 539 -9.90 2.14 20.44
C ALA A 539 -10.90 3.12 19.78
N ASP A 540 -10.66 4.43 19.89
CA ASP A 540 -11.38 5.50 19.22
C ASP A 540 -11.32 5.37 17.70
N ALA A 541 -10.13 5.26 17.13
CA ALA A 541 -9.93 5.09 15.69
C ALA A 541 -10.56 3.78 15.16
N VAL A 542 -10.49 2.70 15.94
CA VAL A 542 -11.10 1.42 15.57
C VAL A 542 -12.64 1.50 15.61
N GLY A 543 -13.21 2.17 16.62
CA GLY A 543 -14.67 2.37 16.68
C GLY A 543 -15.21 3.17 15.49
N GLU A 544 -14.49 4.22 15.06
CA GLU A 544 -14.81 4.97 13.84
C GLU A 544 -14.76 4.05 12.60
N PHE A 545 -13.72 3.23 12.47
CA PHE A 545 -13.55 2.31 11.34
C PHE A 545 -14.67 1.26 11.28
N VAL A 546 -14.92 0.56 12.38
CA VAL A 546 -15.96 -0.50 12.43
C VAL A 546 -17.35 0.07 12.11
N GLY A 547 -17.69 1.21 12.73
CA GLY A 547 -18.98 1.88 12.48
C GLY A 547 -19.14 2.30 11.02
N TRP A 548 -18.07 2.80 10.41
CA TRP A 548 -18.07 3.20 9.00
C TRP A 548 -18.11 1.99 8.08
N TYR A 549 -17.23 0.98 8.26
CA TYR A 549 -17.11 -0.14 7.34
C TYR A 549 -18.38 -1.00 7.29
N ALA A 550 -19.01 -1.23 8.43
CA ALA A 550 -20.25 -2.00 8.53
C ALA A 550 -21.39 -1.43 7.65
N THR A 551 -21.42 -0.11 7.43
CA THR A 551 -22.44 0.53 6.56
C THR A 551 -22.27 0.19 5.07
N HIS A 552 -21.11 -0.34 4.67
CA HIS A 552 -20.79 -0.71 3.30
C HIS A 552 -21.15 -2.16 2.96
N GLN A 553 -21.64 -2.94 3.93
CA GLN A 553 -22.11 -4.30 3.72
C GLN A 553 -23.25 -4.35 2.70
N PHE A 554 -23.16 -5.28 1.73
CA PHE A 554 -24.21 -5.51 0.74
C PHE A 554 -25.50 -6.02 1.39
N SER A 555 -26.61 -5.82 0.71
CA SER A 555 -27.95 -6.24 1.19
C SER A 555 -28.06 -7.75 1.40
N THR A 556 -27.28 -8.56 0.66
CA THR A 556 -27.18 -10.01 0.80
C THR A 556 -26.47 -10.46 2.07
N GLY A 557 -25.80 -9.55 2.76
CA GLY A 557 -24.93 -9.87 3.91
C GLY A 557 -23.47 -10.06 3.53
N LYS A 558 -23.12 -10.05 2.23
CA LYS A 558 -21.74 -10.04 1.76
C LYS A 558 -21.01 -8.81 2.31
N VAL A 559 -19.81 -9.00 2.79
CA VAL A 559 -18.89 -7.91 3.16
C VAL A 559 -18.03 -7.59 1.93
N PRO A 560 -17.91 -6.32 1.51
CA PRO A 560 -16.98 -5.98 0.43
C PRO A 560 -15.55 -6.29 0.87
N CYS A 561 -14.70 -6.70 -0.06
CA CYS A 561 -13.26 -6.83 0.23
C CYS A 561 -12.65 -5.49 0.61
N CYS A 562 -13.13 -4.45 -0.05
CA CYS A 562 -12.53 -3.13 0.01
C CYS A 562 -13.55 -2.03 -0.36
N VAL A 563 -13.26 -0.83 0.17
CA VAL A 563 -14.08 0.37 0.01
C VAL A 563 -13.19 1.58 -0.25
N ASP A 564 -13.58 2.41 -1.20
CA ASP A 564 -12.97 3.71 -1.48
C ASP A 564 -14.01 4.71 -1.98
N ALA A 565 -13.59 5.84 -2.56
CA ALA A 565 -14.50 6.85 -3.12
C ALA A 565 -15.45 6.32 -4.22
N ARG A 566 -15.09 5.20 -4.86
CA ARG A 566 -15.89 4.53 -5.89
C ARG A 566 -17.03 3.70 -5.30
N GLY A 567 -17.02 3.40 -4.00
CA GLY A 567 -17.98 2.57 -3.29
C GLY A 567 -17.43 1.22 -2.84
N SER A 568 -18.34 0.31 -2.47
CA SER A 568 -18.04 -1.07 -2.07
C SER A 568 -17.63 -1.91 -3.29
N ASP A 569 -16.51 -2.66 -3.19
CA ASP A 569 -16.09 -3.54 -4.27
C ASP A 569 -16.79 -4.91 -4.17
N PRO A 570 -17.46 -5.37 -5.24
CA PRO A 570 -18.19 -6.63 -5.23
C PRO A 570 -17.33 -7.86 -5.50
N VAL A 571 -16.01 -7.72 -5.70
CA VAL A 571 -15.13 -8.87 -5.95
C VAL A 571 -15.24 -9.87 -4.79
N SER A 572 -15.11 -11.17 -5.09
CA SER A 572 -15.22 -12.22 -4.08
C SER A 572 -13.87 -12.50 -3.43
N GLU A 573 -13.72 -11.98 -2.21
CA GLU A 573 -12.71 -12.37 -1.22
C GLU A 573 -13.48 -12.92 -0.02
N ASN A 574 -13.39 -14.25 0.21
CA ASN A 574 -14.27 -14.90 1.18
C ASN A 574 -13.77 -14.81 2.63
N ASP A 575 -12.54 -14.32 2.85
CA ASP A 575 -12.02 -13.91 4.16
C ASP A 575 -12.78 -12.74 4.77
N SER A 576 -13.25 -11.81 3.94
CA SER A 576 -13.85 -10.53 4.35
C SER A 576 -15.01 -10.70 5.34
N GLN A 577 -15.75 -11.81 5.23
CA GLN A 577 -16.90 -12.11 6.09
C GLN A 577 -16.43 -12.30 7.55
N GLY A 578 -15.42 -13.14 7.74
CA GLY A 578 -14.85 -13.43 9.06
C GLY A 578 -14.15 -12.21 9.66
N GLU A 579 -13.46 -11.44 8.82
CA GLU A 579 -12.69 -10.26 9.23
C GLU A 579 -13.58 -9.13 9.78
N LEU A 580 -14.76 -8.89 9.18
CA LEU A 580 -15.70 -7.92 9.74
C LEU A 580 -16.22 -8.35 11.12
N ILE A 581 -16.58 -9.63 11.27
CA ILE A 581 -17.05 -10.14 12.57
C ILE A 581 -15.93 -10.05 13.61
N PHE A 582 -14.71 -10.45 13.24
CA PHE A 582 -13.53 -10.37 14.10
C PHE A 582 -13.28 -8.94 14.60
N VAL A 583 -13.27 -7.93 13.71
CA VAL A 583 -12.97 -6.56 14.15
C VAL A 583 -14.08 -5.99 15.04
N ILE A 584 -15.35 -6.38 14.82
CA ILE A 584 -16.45 -6.03 15.72
C ILE A 584 -16.25 -6.68 17.10
N ALA A 585 -15.83 -7.96 17.12
CA ALA A 585 -15.57 -8.69 18.36
C ALA A 585 -14.39 -8.12 19.14
N GLU A 586 -13.29 -7.83 18.46
CA GLU A 586 -12.12 -7.20 19.06
C GLU A 586 -12.46 -5.81 19.62
N TRP A 587 -13.16 -4.98 18.86
CA TRP A 587 -13.59 -3.67 19.36
C TRP A 587 -14.46 -3.80 20.62
N TRP A 588 -15.37 -4.79 20.66
CA TRP A 588 -16.16 -5.11 21.85
C TRP A 588 -15.28 -5.56 23.01
N ARG A 589 -14.36 -6.50 22.81
CA ARG A 589 -13.48 -7.06 23.86
C ARG A 589 -12.66 -6.00 24.57
N TYR A 590 -12.19 -4.99 23.82
CA TYR A 590 -11.36 -3.91 24.37
C TYR A 590 -12.17 -2.72 24.91
N GLY A 591 -13.37 -2.48 24.41
CA GLY A 591 -14.20 -1.32 24.76
C GLY A 591 -15.39 -1.59 25.67
N HIS A 592 -15.93 -2.79 25.63
CA HIS A 592 -17.13 -3.25 26.36
C HIS A 592 -18.37 -2.37 26.12
N ASP A 593 -18.47 -1.66 25.00
CA ASP A 593 -19.64 -0.88 24.61
C ASP A 593 -20.78 -1.79 24.10
N ARG A 594 -21.64 -2.22 25.04
CA ARG A 594 -22.79 -3.10 24.73
C ARG A 594 -23.84 -2.41 23.84
N ALA A 595 -24.00 -1.09 23.93
CA ALA A 595 -24.96 -0.35 23.12
C ALA A 595 -24.46 -0.25 21.67
N GLY A 596 -23.21 0.11 21.46
CA GLY A 596 -22.56 0.11 20.16
C GLY A 596 -22.57 -1.29 19.53
N LEU A 597 -22.23 -2.34 20.27
CA LEU A 597 -22.34 -3.71 19.79
C LEU A 597 -23.76 -4.06 19.35
N GLY A 598 -24.79 -3.63 20.12
CA GLY A 598 -26.20 -3.82 19.75
C GLY A 598 -26.56 -3.18 18.41
N SER A 599 -25.97 -2.03 18.08
CA SER A 599 -26.19 -1.35 16.79
C SER A 599 -25.50 -2.08 15.62
N LEU A 600 -24.39 -2.74 15.87
CA LEU A 600 -23.63 -3.51 14.87
C LEU A 600 -24.15 -4.95 14.69
N TRP A 601 -24.93 -5.47 15.64
CA TRP A 601 -25.42 -6.83 15.63
C TRP A 601 -26.16 -7.24 14.32
N PRO A 602 -27.02 -6.42 13.70
CA PRO A 602 -27.68 -6.79 12.45
C PRO A 602 -26.68 -7.05 11.30
N HIS A 603 -25.51 -6.46 11.34
CA HIS A 603 -24.44 -6.72 10.36
C HIS A 603 -23.82 -8.10 10.60
N VAL A 604 -23.55 -8.46 11.84
CA VAL A 604 -23.06 -9.81 12.22
C VAL A 604 -24.06 -10.89 11.78
N GLU A 605 -25.36 -10.72 12.06
CA GLU A 605 -26.40 -11.69 11.68
C GLU A 605 -26.44 -11.93 10.18
N ARG A 606 -26.41 -10.84 9.36
CA ARG A 606 -26.42 -10.95 7.90
C ARG A 606 -25.13 -11.58 7.37
N THR A 607 -23.97 -11.24 7.95
CA THR A 607 -22.68 -11.83 7.55
C THR A 607 -22.69 -13.34 7.80
N VAL A 608 -23.11 -13.80 8.98
CA VAL A 608 -23.19 -15.24 9.27
C VAL A 608 -24.17 -15.96 8.32
N ALA A 609 -25.32 -15.34 8.02
CA ALA A 609 -26.27 -15.91 7.07
C ALA A 609 -25.67 -16.06 5.67
N TYR A 610 -24.85 -15.10 5.24
CA TYR A 610 -24.13 -15.16 3.97
C TYR A 610 -23.04 -16.24 3.99
N MET A 611 -22.25 -16.35 5.06
CA MET A 611 -21.27 -17.43 5.27
C MET A 611 -21.93 -18.83 5.22
N ASP A 612 -23.11 -18.98 5.85
CA ASP A 612 -23.87 -20.23 5.80
C ASP A 612 -24.26 -20.60 4.36
N GLN A 613 -24.63 -19.63 3.51
CA GLN A 613 -24.95 -19.85 2.09
C GLN A 613 -23.69 -20.25 1.31
N LEU A 614 -22.57 -19.57 1.52
CA LEU A 614 -21.29 -19.90 0.86
C LEU A 614 -20.87 -21.33 1.20
N ARG A 615 -20.86 -21.74 2.46
CA ARG A 615 -20.50 -23.09 2.85
C ARG A 615 -21.48 -24.15 2.33
N ALA A 616 -22.78 -23.82 2.27
CA ALA A 616 -23.77 -24.72 1.73
C ALA A 616 -23.56 -25.03 0.25
N SER A 617 -23.01 -24.09 -0.53
CA SER A 617 -22.71 -24.33 -1.95
C SER A 617 -21.61 -25.39 -2.16
N GLU A 618 -20.70 -25.58 -1.18
CA GLU A 618 -19.65 -26.59 -1.25
C GLU A 618 -19.98 -27.90 -0.49
N ARG A 619 -21.07 -27.94 0.29
CA ARG A 619 -21.54 -29.16 0.98
C ARG A 619 -22.40 -30.04 0.04
N THR A 620 -21.90 -30.33 -1.13
CA THR A 620 -22.60 -31.07 -2.16
C THR A 620 -22.18 -32.55 -2.20
N ALA A 621 -23.01 -33.41 -2.75
CA ALA A 621 -22.68 -34.83 -2.98
C ALA A 621 -21.46 -34.96 -3.92
N ALA A 622 -21.29 -34.05 -4.87
CA ALA A 622 -20.13 -34.02 -5.77
C ALA A 622 -18.80 -33.80 -5.05
N ASN A 623 -18.81 -33.06 -3.94
CA ASN A 623 -17.61 -32.79 -3.15
C ASN A 623 -17.34 -33.83 -2.06
N GLN A 624 -18.13 -34.91 -1.96
CA GLN A 624 -17.93 -35.97 -0.96
C GLN A 624 -16.98 -37.09 -1.43
N ALA A 625 -16.62 -37.15 -2.71
CA ALA A 625 -15.84 -38.25 -3.27
C ALA A 625 -14.74 -37.78 -4.25
N GLY A 626 -13.75 -38.65 -4.44
CA GLY A 626 -12.63 -38.42 -5.37
C GLY A 626 -11.78 -37.22 -5.00
N ASP A 627 -11.21 -36.57 -6.02
CA ASP A 627 -10.30 -35.42 -5.87
C ASP A 627 -10.99 -34.15 -5.35
N ARG A 628 -12.34 -34.13 -5.33
CA ARG A 628 -13.11 -33.00 -4.79
C ARG A 628 -13.37 -33.11 -3.29
N ARG A 629 -12.94 -34.19 -2.63
CA ARG A 629 -13.22 -34.42 -1.21
C ARG A 629 -12.60 -33.32 -0.31
N ALA A 630 -11.49 -32.75 -0.75
CA ALA A 630 -10.85 -31.63 -0.06
C ALA A 630 -11.68 -30.34 -0.09
N LEU A 631 -12.67 -30.20 -0.98
CA LEU A 631 -13.47 -28.99 -1.13
C LEU A 631 -14.76 -28.99 -0.27
N TYR A 632 -15.13 -30.18 0.31
CA TYR A 632 -16.40 -30.33 1.01
C TYR A 632 -16.52 -29.44 2.24
N GLY A 633 -17.49 -28.54 2.21
CA GLY A 633 -17.86 -27.69 3.35
C GLY A 633 -16.95 -26.51 3.62
N LEU A 634 -15.99 -26.22 2.70
CA LEU A 634 -15.16 -25.02 2.71
C LEU A 634 -15.94 -23.78 2.24
N MET A 635 -15.34 -22.63 2.31
CA MET A 635 -15.74 -21.45 1.53
C MET A 635 -15.49 -21.73 0.04
N PRO A 636 -16.34 -21.25 -0.89
CA PRO A 636 -16.12 -21.48 -2.32
C PRO A 636 -14.86 -20.77 -2.83
N ALA A 637 -14.42 -21.16 -4.02
CA ALA A 637 -13.26 -20.55 -4.66
C ALA A 637 -13.41 -19.03 -4.77
N SER A 638 -12.39 -18.30 -4.38
CA SER A 638 -12.30 -16.85 -4.44
C SER A 638 -10.89 -16.40 -4.87
N ILE A 639 -10.68 -15.10 -5.10
CA ILE A 639 -9.33 -14.57 -5.25
C ILE A 639 -8.60 -14.48 -3.89
N SER A 640 -9.31 -14.70 -2.78
CA SER A 640 -8.81 -14.69 -1.42
C SER A 640 -8.10 -13.36 -1.08
N HIS A 641 -6.97 -13.41 -0.39
CA HIS A 641 -6.10 -12.27 -0.14
C HIS A 641 -5.35 -11.76 -1.41
N GLU A 642 -6.00 -11.80 -2.58
CA GLU A 642 -5.45 -11.50 -3.91
C GLU A 642 -4.37 -12.50 -4.39
N GLY A 643 -4.01 -13.49 -3.58
CA GLY A 643 -3.02 -14.51 -3.92
C GLY A 643 -3.45 -15.42 -5.09
N TYR A 644 -4.76 -15.52 -5.33
CA TYR A 644 -5.34 -16.34 -6.40
C TYR A 644 -6.09 -15.52 -7.45
N SER A 645 -5.66 -14.28 -7.70
CA SER A 645 -6.31 -13.37 -8.66
C SER A 645 -6.31 -13.88 -10.10
N ALA A 646 -5.30 -14.68 -10.51
CA ALA A 646 -5.24 -15.26 -11.84
C ALA A 646 -6.27 -16.37 -12.05
N LYS A 647 -6.58 -17.12 -11.00
CA LYS A 647 -7.58 -18.18 -10.99
C LYS A 647 -8.06 -18.39 -9.55
N PRO A 648 -9.34 -18.12 -9.25
CA PRO A 648 -9.91 -18.36 -7.92
C PRO A 648 -9.70 -19.77 -7.40
N MET A 649 -9.35 -19.93 -6.12
CA MET A 649 -9.09 -21.20 -5.42
C MET A 649 -9.83 -21.26 -4.09
N HIS A 650 -10.00 -22.49 -3.57
CA HIS A 650 -10.47 -22.72 -2.20
C HIS A 650 -9.29 -22.51 -1.25
N SER A 651 -9.18 -21.30 -0.73
CA SER A 651 -8.07 -20.86 0.09
C SER A 651 -8.31 -21.14 1.57
N TYR A 652 -7.35 -21.78 2.23
CA TYR A 652 -7.42 -21.99 3.68
C TYR A 652 -7.29 -20.69 4.49
N TRP A 653 -6.75 -19.62 3.93
CA TRP A 653 -6.83 -18.29 4.51
C TRP A 653 -8.29 -17.85 4.72
N ASP A 654 -9.13 -17.97 3.69
CA ASP A 654 -10.56 -17.65 3.76
C ASP A 654 -11.28 -18.48 4.82
N ASP A 655 -10.93 -19.77 4.88
CA ASP A 655 -11.54 -20.71 5.81
C ASP A 655 -11.13 -20.43 7.27
N PHE A 656 -9.87 -20.09 7.54
CA PHE A 656 -9.42 -19.72 8.88
C PHE A 656 -10.12 -18.45 9.36
N TRP A 657 -10.19 -17.40 8.54
CA TRP A 657 -10.91 -16.19 8.90
C TRP A 657 -12.41 -16.44 9.14
N SER A 658 -13.03 -17.22 8.29
CA SER A 658 -14.44 -17.58 8.44
C SER A 658 -14.71 -18.40 9.71
N LEU A 659 -13.80 -19.29 10.10
CA LEU A 659 -13.90 -20.05 11.35
C LEU A 659 -13.80 -19.13 12.58
N ILE A 660 -12.88 -18.16 12.56
CA ILE A 660 -12.77 -17.10 13.58
C ILE A 660 -14.08 -16.32 13.64
N GLY A 661 -14.63 -15.92 12.48
CA GLY A 661 -15.90 -15.20 12.41
C GLY A 661 -17.07 -15.93 13.05
N TYR A 662 -17.20 -17.25 12.86
CA TYR A 662 -18.23 -18.05 13.55
C TYR A 662 -18.04 -18.11 15.05
N ASP A 663 -16.80 -18.24 15.54
CA ASP A 663 -16.50 -18.29 16.97
C ASP A 663 -16.82 -16.95 17.64
N ASP A 664 -16.37 -15.86 17.03
CA ASP A 664 -16.64 -14.49 17.46
C ASP A 664 -18.15 -14.17 17.44
N ALA A 665 -18.87 -14.55 16.39
CA ALA A 665 -20.33 -14.36 16.32
C ALA A 665 -21.07 -15.10 17.45
N ALA A 666 -20.60 -16.31 17.82
CA ALA A 666 -21.17 -17.05 18.93
C ALA A 666 -20.96 -16.35 20.28
N GLU A 667 -19.73 -15.80 20.51
CA GLU A 667 -19.43 -15.00 21.70
C GLU A 667 -20.30 -13.74 21.76
N LEU A 668 -20.36 -12.97 20.65
CA LEU A 668 -21.13 -11.72 20.58
C LEU A 668 -22.63 -11.97 20.82
N ALA A 669 -23.16 -13.08 20.30
CA ALA A 669 -24.57 -13.49 20.56
C ALA A 669 -24.79 -13.77 22.06
N ALA A 670 -23.87 -14.49 22.70
CA ALA A 670 -23.96 -14.76 24.14
C ALA A 670 -23.87 -13.47 24.96
N VAL A 671 -22.98 -12.57 24.64
CA VAL A 671 -22.86 -11.24 25.26
C VAL A 671 -24.15 -10.45 25.16
N LEU A 672 -24.81 -10.46 24.01
CA LEU A 672 -26.08 -9.75 23.79
C LEU A 672 -27.31 -10.43 24.40
N GLY A 673 -27.14 -11.65 24.97
CA GLY A 673 -28.24 -12.42 25.57
C GLY A 673 -29.13 -13.08 24.53
N LYS A 674 -28.54 -13.55 23.43
CA LYS A 674 -29.19 -14.23 22.29
C LYS A 674 -28.80 -15.72 22.29
N PRO A 675 -29.34 -16.55 23.21
CA PRO A 675 -28.85 -17.92 23.39
C PRO A 675 -29.13 -18.85 22.19
N VAL A 676 -30.19 -18.57 21.41
CA VAL A 676 -30.54 -19.37 20.21
C VAL A 676 -29.48 -19.18 19.14
N GLU A 677 -29.12 -17.94 18.85
CA GLU A 677 -28.07 -17.56 17.88
C GLU A 677 -26.70 -18.05 18.35
N ALA A 678 -26.36 -17.87 19.63
CA ALA A 678 -25.12 -18.37 20.22
C ALA A 678 -24.98 -19.89 20.03
N SER A 679 -26.03 -20.67 20.32
CA SER A 679 -26.01 -22.12 20.14
C SER A 679 -25.91 -22.53 18.66
N ARG A 680 -26.61 -21.83 17.76
CA ARG A 680 -26.55 -22.06 16.31
C ARG A 680 -25.18 -21.77 15.74
N TYR A 681 -24.56 -20.65 16.11
CA TYR A 681 -23.25 -20.26 15.62
C TYR A 681 -22.13 -21.17 16.17
N THR A 682 -22.25 -21.58 17.44
CA THR A 682 -21.36 -22.60 18.03
C THR A 682 -21.42 -23.92 17.25
N ALA A 683 -22.62 -24.39 16.91
CA ALA A 683 -22.79 -25.62 16.13
C ALA A 683 -22.23 -25.49 14.70
N ALA A 684 -22.42 -24.31 14.06
CA ALA A 684 -21.85 -24.02 12.74
C ALA A 684 -20.32 -23.98 12.78
N ARG A 685 -19.73 -23.34 13.80
CA ARG A 685 -18.29 -23.32 14.07
C ARG A 685 -17.72 -24.73 14.20
N ASP A 686 -18.33 -25.55 15.04
CA ASP A 686 -17.83 -26.90 15.32
C ASP A 686 -17.91 -27.81 14.09
N GLN A 687 -18.99 -27.69 13.32
CA GLN A 687 -19.13 -28.38 12.04
C GLN A 687 -18.06 -27.91 11.05
N PHE A 688 -17.86 -26.57 10.92
CA PHE A 688 -16.89 -26.02 9.99
C PHE A 688 -15.45 -26.40 10.37
N ARG A 689 -15.11 -26.39 11.65
CA ARG A 689 -13.83 -26.86 12.15
C ARG A 689 -13.55 -28.32 11.78
N ALA A 690 -14.56 -29.18 11.86
CA ALA A 690 -14.44 -30.58 11.46
C ALA A 690 -14.25 -30.73 9.94
N ASP A 691 -15.02 -29.99 9.12
CA ASP A 691 -14.91 -29.99 7.67
C ASP A 691 -13.53 -29.48 7.22
N LEU A 692 -13.07 -28.36 7.77
CA LEU A 692 -11.78 -27.75 7.49
C LEU A 692 -10.61 -28.69 7.82
N LYS A 693 -10.63 -29.33 9.00
CA LYS A 693 -9.63 -30.32 9.37
C LYS A 693 -9.62 -31.51 8.41
N ALA A 694 -10.78 -32.01 8.03
CA ALA A 694 -10.90 -33.12 7.09
C ALA A 694 -10.40 -32.75 5.71
N SER A 695 -10.71 -31.54 5.25
CA SER A 695 -10.23 -30.96 4.00
C SER A 695 -8.70 -30.87 3.94
N ILE A 696 -8.07 -30.25 4.95
CA ILE A 696 -6.60 -30.13 5.04
C ILE A 696 -5.95 -31.51 4.90
N LEU A 697 -6.43 -32.51 5.66
CA LEU A 697 -5.89 -33.88 5.61
C LEU A 697 -6.11 -34.54 4.24
N ALA A 698 -7.27 -34.31 3.60
CA ALA A 698 -7.55 -34.84 2.28
C ALA A 698 -6.67 -34.20 1.20
N SER A 699 -6.47 -32.87 1.25
CA SER A 699 -5.58 -32.16 0.34
C SER A 699 -4.12 -32.64 0.50
N MET A 700 -3.65 -32.79 1.74
CA MET A 700 -2.31 -33.32 2.02
C MET A 700 -2.13 -34.73 1.44
N GLN A 701 -3.11 -35.59 1.60
CA GLN A 701 -3.07 -36.95 1.04
C GLN A 701 -3.04 -36.91 -0.49
N GLN A 702 -3.88 -36.08 -1.10
CA GLN A 702 -4.00 -35.96 -2.56
C GLN A 702 -2.70 -35.44 -3.20
N HIS A 703 -2.06 -34.48 -2.57
CA HIS A 703 -0.84 -33.83 -3.08
C HIS A 703 0.46 -34.47 -2.55
N HIS A 704 0.37 -35.50 -1.69
CA HIS A 704 1.52 -36.19 -1.08
C HIS A 704 2.47 -35.23 -0.33
N ILE A 705 1.90 -34.29 0.44
CA ILE A 705 2.61 -33.29 1.23
C ILE A 705 2.44 -33.50 2.73
N ASP A 706 3.37 -32.97 3.53
CA ASP A 706 3.43 -33.10 4.99
C ASP A 706 3.24 -31.75 5.72
N TYR A 707 2.68 -30.77 5.04
CA TYR A 707 2.41 -29.42 5.56
C TYR A 707 1.00 -28.98 5.19
N ILE A 708 0.49 -27.94 5.88
CA ILE A 708 -0.78 -27.27 5.55
C ILE A 708 -0.59 -26.46 4.27
N PRO A 709 -1.34 -26.76 3.19
CA PRO A 709 -1.23 -25.98 1.95
C PRO A 709 -1.94 -24.62 2.03
N GLY A 710 -1.67 -23.76 1.06
CA GLY A 710 -2.36 -22.48 0.90
C GLY A 710 -3.77 -22.65 0.35
N ALA A 711 -3.93 -23.50 -0.67
CA ALA A 711 -5.21 -23.83 -1.30
C ALA A 711 -5.44 -25.33 -1.41
N ALA A 712 -6.71 -25.75 -1.30
CA ALA A 712 -7.08 -27.15 -1.25
C ALA A 712 -6.75 -27.89 -2.57
N GLU A 713 -6.90 -27.23 -3.74
CA GLU A 713 -6.66 -27.82 -5.06
C GLU A 713 -5.19 -27.85 -5.48
N LEU A 714 -4.37 -26.97 -4.92
CA LEU A 714 -3.00 -26.77 -5.39
C LEU A 714 -1.97 -27.56 -4.58
N GLY A 715 -2.20 -27.72 -3.27
CA GLY A 715 -1.18 -28.25 -2.38
C GLY A 715 0.06 -27.35 -2.29
N ASP A 716 -0.06 -26.08 -2.62
CA ASP A 716 0.98 -25.06 -2.60
C ASP A 716 1.45 -24.75 -1.19
N PHE A 717 2.68 -24.27 -1.06
CA PHE A 717 3.22 -23.91 0.24
C PHE A 717 3.05 -22.41 0.51
N ASP A 718 2.17 -22.10 1.45
CA ASP A 718 1.97 -20.74 1.97
C ASP A 718 1.83 -20.72 3.50
N ALA A 719 2.96 -20.75 4.17
CA ALA A 719 2.97 -20.69 5.64
C ALA A 719 2.49 -19.32 6.16
N THR A 720 2.57 -18.26 5.35
CA THR A 720 2.12 -16.91 5.73
C THR A 720 0.61 -16.88 5.92
N SER A 721 -0.14 -17.55 5.06
CA SER A 721 -1.58 -17.76 5.23
C SER A 721 -1.90 -18.61 6.46
N THR A 722 -1.10 -19.66 6.75
CA THR A 722 -1.30 -20.52 7.92
C THR A 722 -1.07 -19.78 9.24
N THR A 723 -0.35 -18.64 9.26
CA THR A 723 -0.16 -17.86 10.51
C THR A 723 -1.49 -17.44 11.13
N ILE A 724 -2.53 -17.20 10.33
CA ILE A 724 -3.87 -16.78 10.81
C ILE A 724 -4.51 -17.88 11.68
N ALA A 725 -4.26 -19.13 11.38
CA ALA A 725 -4.72 -20.24 12.21
C ALA A 725 -4.18 -20.15 13.66
N LEU A 726 -2.96 -19.60 13.84
CA LEU A 726 -2.33 -19.45 15.16
C LEU A 726 -2.60 -18.09 15.81
N SER A 727 -2.59 -17.02 15.04
CA SER A 727 -2.78 -15.65 15.52
C SER A 727 -3.56 -14.83 14.45
N PRO A 728 -4.86 -14.54 14.69
CA PRO A 728 -5.61 -14.67 15.95
C PRO A 728 -6.31 -16.03 16.19
N GLY A 729 -6.32 -17.00 15.26
CA GLY A 729 -7.20 -18.15 15.24
C GLY A 729 -7.01 -19.24 16.33
N ASP A 730 -5.94 -19.20 17.14
CA ASP A 730 -5.58 -20.11 18.24
C ASP A 730 -5.86 -21.62 17.97
N ALA A 731 -5.42 -22.08 16.77
CA ALA A 731 -5.69 -23.45 16.31
C ALA A 731 -4.79 -24.54 16.96
N MET A 732 -4.01 -24.16 17.98
CA MET A 732 -3.09 -25.08 18.67
C MET A 732 -3.76 -26.29 19.33
N ASP A 733 -5.04 -26.19 19.66
CA ASP A 733 -5.80 -27.23 20.37
C ASP A 733 -6.59 -28.16 19.43
N TRP A 734 -6.80 -27.79 18.17
CA TRP A 734 -7.59 -28.60 17.23
C TRP A 734 -6.83 -29.06 15.97
N LEU A 735 -5.81 -28.35 15.52
CA LEU A 735 -4.87 -28.87 14.52
C LEU A 735 -3.79 -29.74 15.18
N PRO A 736 -3.34 -30.83 14.51
CA PRO A 736 -2.27 -31.65 15.05
C PRO A 736 -0.99 -30.83 15.29
N PRO A 737 -0.42 -30.83 16.52
CA PRO A 737 0.79 -30.04 16.82
C PRO A 737 1.99 -30.41 15.92
N THR A 738 2.08 -31.69 15.53
CA THR A 738 3.11 -32.19 14.61
C THR A 738 2.97 -31.57 13.22
N LEU A 739 1.74 -31.38 12.73
CA LEU A 739 1.47 -30.77 11.42
C LEU A 739 1.82 -29.28 11.42
N LEU A 740 1.43 -28.55 12.46
CA LEU A 740 1.83 -27.16 12.63
C LEU A 740 3.36 -27.03 12.70
N ALA A 741 4.01 -27.90 13.50
CA ALA A 741 5.47 -27.89 13.60
C ALA A 741 6.16 -28.18 12.25
N GLN A 742 5.66 -29.11 11.44
CA GLN A 742 6.19 -29.44 10.12
C GLN A 742 6.03 -28.27 9.14
N THR A 743 4.84 -27.65 9.10
CA THR A 743 4.55 -26.48 8.25
C THR A 743 5.51 -25.34 8.54
N PHE A 744 5.64 -24.95 9.80
CA PHE A 744 6.53 -23.84 10.17
C PHE A 744 8.02 -24.21 10.18
N GLN A 745 8.38 -25.50 10.32
CA GLN A 745 9.74 -25.97 10.10
C GLN A 745 10.17 -25.83 8.65
N ARG A 746 9.27 -26.11 7.71
CA ARG A 746 9.51 -25.91 6.29
C ARG A 746 9.73 -24.41 5.96
N TYR A 747 8.87 -23.54 6.50
CA TYR A 747 9.07 -22.09 6.39
C TYR A 747 10.45 -21.67 6.93
N TRP A 748 10.81 -22.14 8.14
CA TRP A 748 12.09 -21.83 8.75
C TRP A 748 13.29 -22.24 7.87
N GLN A 749 13.24 -23.42 7.26
CA GLN A 749 14.29 -23.89 6.34
C GLN A 749 14.44 -22.97 5.12
N GLY A 750 13.33 -22.58 4.50
CA GLY A 750 13.31 -21.63 3.39
C GLY A 750 13.84 -20.24 3.77
N PHE A 751 13.43 -19.75 4.94
CA PHE A 751 13.93 -18.48 5.49
C PHE A 751 15.44 -18.51 5.71
N VAL A 752 15.97 -19.55 6.35
CA VAL A 752 17.42 -19.72 6.59
C VAL A 752 18.17 -19.79 5.27
N ALA A 753 17.69 -20.58 4.31
CA ALA A 753 18.32 -20.69 2.98
C ALA A 753 18.37 -19.34 2.23
N ARG A 754 17.32 -18.53 2.35
CA ARG A 754 17.28 -17.16 1.80
C ARG A 754 18.26 -16.23 2.54
N ARG A 755 18.22 -16.21 3.87
CA ARG A 755 19.07 -15.38 4.73
C ARG A 755 20.56 -15.66 4.51
N ASP A 756 20.94 -16.92 4.47
CA ASP A 756 22.32 -17.36 4.35
C ASP A 756 22.82 -17.40 2.88
N GLY A 757 21.93 -17.08 1.91
CA GLY A 757 22.27 -16.98 0.49
C GLY A 757 22.46 -18.32 -0.22
N SER A 758 22.07 -19.45 0.40
CA SER A 758 22.09 -20.77 -0.23
C SER A 758 20.95 -20.97 -1.23
N GLN A 759 19.90 -20.17 -1.16
CA GLN A 759 18.81 -20.09 -2.14
C GLN A 759 18.80 -18.70 -2.78
N HIS A 760 18.76 -18.66 -4.12
CA HIS A 760 18.54 -17.40 -4.84
C HIS A 760 17.13 -16.87 -4.60
N TRP A 761 17.00 -15.55 -4.44
CA TRP A 761 15.74 -14.86 -4.35
C TRP A 761 15.85 -13.48 -5.02
N ASP A 762 14.74 -12.97 -5.57
CA ASP A 762 14.65 -11.66 -6.20
C ASP A 762 14.00 -10.63 -5.29
N ASP A 763 12.93 -11.03 -4.62
CA ASP A 763 12.20 -10.22 -3.65
C ASP A 763 11.46 -11.11 -2.63
N TYR A 764 10.94 -10.47 -1.59
CA TYR A 764 10.01 -11.05 -0.61
C TYR A 764 9.09 -9.96 -0.07
N THR A 765 8.02 -10.37 0.63
CA THR A 765 7.11 -9.44 1.30
C THR A 765 7.31 -9.52 2.83
N PRO A 766 7.52 -8.40 3.53
CA PRO A 766 7.62 -8.36 4.99
C PRO A 766 6.33 -8.75 5.75
N TYR A 767 5.28 -9.21 5.08
CA TYR A 767 4.16 -9.92 5.71
C TYR A 767 4.61 -11.12 6.54
N GLU A 768 5.80 -11.64 6.25
CA GLU A 768 6.44 -12.69 7.06
C GLU A 768 6.70 -12.27 8.51
N LEU A 769 6.63 -10.97 8.86
CA LEU A 769 6.70 -10.48 10.24
C LEU A 769 5.64 -11.12 11.15
N ARG A 770 4.47 -11.49 10.61
CA ARG A 770 3.43 -12.21 11.39
C ARG A 770 3.85 -13.62 11.84
N THR A 771 4.85 -14.21 11.16
CA THR A 771 5.43 -15.50 11.57
C THR A 771 6.17 -15.40 12.91
N VAL A 772 6.64 -14.21 13.30
CA VAL A 772 7.25 -13.98 14.62
C VAL A 772 6.26 -14.34 15.73
N ALA A 773 5.02 -13.85 15.65
CA ALA A 773 3.95 -14.18 16.59
C ALA A 773 3.62 -15.70 16.59
N SER A 774 3.58 -16.32 15.40
CA SER A 774 3.37 -17.77 15.27
C SER A 774 4.47 -18.57 15.96
N PHE A 775 5.74 -18.16 15.79
CA PHE A 775 6.88 -18.82 16.46
C PHE A 775 6.85 -18.66 17.99
N ILE A 776 6.40 -17.51 18.49
CA ILE A 776 6.20 -17.30 19.93
C ILE A 776 5.17 -18.28 20.48
N ARG A 777 4.01 -18.44 19.80
CA ARG A 777 2.95 -19.38 20.20
C ARG A 777 3.39 -20.84 20.11
N LEU A 778 4.26 -21.19 19.15
CA LEU A 778 4.88 -22.51 19.04
C LEU A 778 6.02 -22.77 20.06
N GLY A 779 6.37 -21.77 20.87
CA GLY A 779 7.47 -21.85 21.83
C GLY A 779 8.87 -21.75 21.20
N TRP A 780 8.97 -21.29 19.94
CA TRP A 780 10.22 -21.17 19.17
C TRP A 780 10.86 -19.78 19.32
N ARG A 781 11.07 -19.36 20.54
CA ARG A 781 11.58 -18.02 20.90
C ARG A 781 12.82 -17.62 20.11
N ASP A 782 13.84 -18.49 20.05
CA ASP A 782 15.11 -18.17 19.39
C ASP A 782 14.92 -17.92 17.89
N ARG A 783 13.99 -18.63 17.24
CA ARG A 783 13.66 -18.42 15.84
C ARG A 783 12.87 -17.11 15.63
N ALA A 784 11.95 -16.81 16.55
CA ALA A 784 11.22 -15.54 16.54
C ALA A 784 12.19 -14.35 16.62
N GLN A 785 13.21 -14.42 17.47
CA GLN A 785 14.25 -13.39 17.60
C GLN A 785 15.11 -13.27 16.35
N GLN A 786 15.47 -14.38 15.70
CA GLN A 786 16.22 -14.36 14.45
C GLN A 786 15.43 -13.75 13.29
N LEU A 787 14.13 -14.05 13.18
CA LEU A 787 13.23 -13.41 12.21
C LEU A 787 13.16 -11.90 12.45
N LEU A 788 12.89 -11.49 13.69
CA LEU A 788 12.80 -10.08 14.05
C LEU A 788 14.08 -9.33 13.70
N THR A 789 15.24 -9.89 14.04
CA THR A 789 16.55 -9.29 13.74
C THR A 789 16.74 -9.10 12.24
N PHE A 790 16.39 -10.11 11.42
CA PHE A 790 16.47 -10.02 9.97
C PHE A 790 15.59 -8.89 9.40
N PHE A 791 14.33 -8.85 9.79
CA PHE A 791 13.41 -7.85 9.26
C PHE A 791 13.74 -6.42 9.73
N LEU A 792 14.21 -6.24 10.96
CA LEU A 792 14.68 -4.93 11.43
C LEU A 792 15.90 -4.43 10.67
N ALA A 793 16.81 -5.32 10.26
CA ALA A 793 17.98 -4.97 9.47
C ALA A 793 17.62 -4.55 8.02
N ASP A 794 16.46 -5.01 7.50
CA ASP A 794 16.05 -4.77 6.11
C ASP A 794 15.01 -3.64 5.94
N ARG A 795 14.87 -2.77 6.94
CA ARG A 795 14.11 -1.51 6.83
C ARG A 795 14.81 -0.54 5.86
N ARG A 796 14.05 0.12 4.98
CA ARG A 796 14.61 1.00 3.93
C ARG A 796 13.88 2.34 3.83
N PRO A 797 14.53 3.46 4.12
CA PRO A 797 15.78 3.59 4.89
C PRO A 797 15.59 3.14 6.36
N ALA A 798 16.59 2.52 6.93
CA ALA A 798 16.48 1.92 8.27
C ALA A 798 16.04 2.93 9.35
N ARG A 799 16.50 4.19 9.25
CA ARG A 799 16.23 5.25 10.24
C ARG A 799 14.82 5.87 10.14
N TRP A 800 13.99 5.43 9.18
CA TRP A 800 12.57 5.78 9.12
C TRP A 800 11.66 4.69 9.69
N ASN A 801 12.23 3.63 10.25
CA ASN A 801 11.52 2.58 10.98
C ASN A 801 10.34 1.98 10.21
N GLN A 802 10.52 1.72 8.91
CA GLN A 802 9.43 1.32 8.00
C GLN A 802 9.85 0.21 7.04
N TRP A 803 8.84 -0.46 6.51
CA TRP A 803 8.96 -1.43 5.43
C TRP A 803 8.09 -1.04 4.25
N ALA A 804 8.53 -1.40 3.04
CA ALA A 804 7.70 -1.49 1.86
C ALA A 804 6.95 -2.82 1.85
N GLU A 805 5.93 -2.96 1.01
CA GLU A 805 5.26 -4.25 0.80
C GLU A 805 6.19 -5.25 0.12
N VAL A 806 6.95 -4.82 -0.88
CA VAL A 806 7.90 -5.66 -1.60
C VAL A 806 9.32 -5.16 -1.37
N VAL A 807 10.19 -6.06 -0.90
CA VAL A 807 11.60 -5.79 -0.63
C VAL A 807 12.47 -6.58 -1.60
N GLY A 808 13.11 -5.88 -2.53
CA GLY A 808 14.00 -6.49 -3.52
C GLY A 808 15.38 -6.81 -2.94
N ARG A 809 16.01 -7.88 -3.43
CA ARG A 809 17.39 -8.26 -3.05
C ARG A 809 18.38 -7.15 -3.40
N ASP A 810 18.29 -6.62 -4.63
CA ASP A 810 19.04 -5.42 -5.01
C ASP A 810 18.24 -4.18 -4.57
N PRO A 811 18.79 -3.39 -3.62
CA PRO A 811 18.06 -2.23 -3.09
C PRO A 811 17.93 -1.08 -4.10
N ARG A 812 18.63 -1.12 -5.23
CA ARG A 812 18.58 -0.04 -6.23
C ARG A 812 17.94 -0.44 -7.55
N GLN A 813 17.57 -1.69 -7.72
CA GLN A 813 16.82 -2.12 -8.91
C GLN A 813 15.37 -1.60 -8.85
N PRO A 814 14.94 -0.76 -9.82
CA PRO A 814 13.59 -0.23 -9.86
C PRO A 814 12.53 -1.33 -9.93
N ARG A 815 11.52 -1.23 -9.09
CA ARG A 815 10.37 -2.15 -9.07
C ARG A 815 9.15 -1.50 -8.45
N PHE A 816 8.02 -2.15 -8.58
CA PHE A 816 6.88 -1.87 -7.73
C PHE A 816 7.22 -2.32 -6.30
N VAL A 817 7.05 -1.42 -5.32
CA VAL A 817 7.33 -1.71 -3.90
C VAL A 817 6.09 -1.54 -3.02
N GLY A 818 4.94 -1.21 -3.60
CA GLY A 818 3.75 -0.80 -2.86
C GLY A 818 3.90 0.58 -2.23
N ASP A 819 3.13 0.85 -1.19
CA ASP A 819 3.30 2.09 -0.41
C ASP A 819 4.44 1.98 0.61
N MET A 820 5.03 3.13 0.93
CA MET A 820 6.00 3.28 2.01
C MET A 820 5.61 4.49 2.89
N PRO A 821 5.42 4.25 4.19
CA PRO A 821 5.33 2.95 4.88
C PRO A 821 4.10 2.15 4.44
N HIS A 822 4.15 0.82 4.62
CA HIS A 822 2.98 -0.04 4.42
C HIS A 822 2.33 -0.35 5.78
N ALA A 823 1.10 0.14 5.99
CA ALA A 823 0.47 0.11 7.32
C ALA A 823 0.04 -1.29 7.78
N TRP A 824 -0.31 -2.19 6.85
CA TRP A 824 -0.58 -3.59 7.20
C TRP A 824 0.67 -4.29 7.74
N ILE A 825 1.84 -4.12 7.08
CA ILE A 825 3.12 -4.65 7.57
C ILE A 825 3.47 -4.03 8.93
N ALA A 826 3.23 -2.72 9.12
CA ALA A 826 3.39 -2.07 10.41
C ALA A 826 2.51 -2.74 11.50
N SER A 827 1.29 -3.16 11.15
CA SER A 827 0.40 -3.89 12.07
C SER A 827 0.91 -5.30 12.40
N ASP A 828 1.43 -6.05 11.42
CA ASP A 828 2.04 -7.37 11.65
C ASP A 828 3.25 -7.28 12.60
N PHE A 829 4.05 -6.22 12.44
CA PHE A 829 5.15 -5.94 13.37
C PHE A 829 4.63 -5.63 14.79
N LEU A 830 3.65 -4.72 14.92
CA LEU A 830 3.07 -4.35 16.22
C LEU A 830 2.45 -5.55 16.95
N ARG A 831 1.65 -6.35 16.25
CA ARG A 831 1.02 -7.57 16.78
C ARG A 831 2.09 -8.53 17.29
N SER A 832 3.13 -8.79 16.49
CA SER A 832 4.26 -9.64 16.87
C SER A 832 5.04 -9.10 18.07
N MET A 833 5.27 -7.79 18.12
CA MET A 833 5.94 -7.15 19.26
C MET A 833 5.13 -7.27 20.55
N TYR A 834 3.82 -7.02 20.49
CA TYR A 834 2.98 -7.18 21.68
C TYR A 834 2.86 -8.63 22.13
N ASP A 835 2.82 -9.60 21.19
CA ASP A 835 2.83 -11.02 21.52
C ASP A 835 4.11 -11.45 22.23
N MET A 836 5.26 -10.81 21.96
CA MET A 836 6.49 -11.05 22.73
C MET A 836 6.32 -10.74 24.22
N PHE A 837 5.55 -9.69 24.55
CA PHE A 837 5.29 -9.26 25.92
C PHE A 837 4.10 -9.98 26.55
N ALA A 838 2.99 -10.09 25.80
CA ALA A 838 1.81 -10.80 26.28
C ALA A 838 0.92 -11.20 25.11
N TYR A 839 0.45 -12.44 25.09
CA TYR A 839 -0.57 -12.90 24.16
C TYR A 839 -1.68 -13.67 24.88
N GLU A 840 -2.84 -13.69 24.28
CA GLU A 840 -4.01 -14.39 24.77
C GLU A 840 -3.92 -15.87 24.41
N ARG A 841 -4.14 -16.75 25.40
CA ARG A 841 -4.31 -18.18 25.19
C ARG A 841 -5.79 -18.51 25.44
N VAL A 842 -6.52 -18.77 24.35
CA VAL A 842 -7.99 -18.91 24.37
C VAL A 842 -8.40 -20.14 25.15
N THR A 843 -7.66 -21.26 25.05
CA THR A 843 -7.96 -22.55 25.63
C THR A 843 -8.27 -22.48 27.14
N ASP A 844 -7.52 -21.69 27.90
CA ASP A 844 -7.69 -21.52 29.35
C ASP A 844 -8.02 -20.07 29.75
N ARG A 845 -8.19 -19.18 28.77
CA ARG A 845 -8.50 -17.74 28.95
C ARG A 845 -7.44 -17.04 29.80
N SER A 846 -6.16 -17.37 29.59
CA SER A 846 -5.02 -16.78 30.27
C SER A 846 -4.28 -15.76 29.37
N LEU A 847 -3.48 -14.88 30.00
CA LEU A 847 -2.46 -14.09 29.31
C LEU A 847 -1.08 -14.71 29.57
N VAL A 848 -0.39 -15.09 28.50
CA VAL A 848 0.96 -15.63 28.55
C VAL A 848 1.95 -14.48 28.45
N LEU A 849 2.78 -14.30 29.48
CA LEU A 849 3.70 -13.16 29.61
C LEU A 849 5.12 -13.53 29.13
N ALA A 850 5.79 -12.58 28.48
CA ALA A 850 7.22 -12.62 28.18
C ALA A 850 7.69 -13.83 27.33
N ALA A 851 6.76 -14.52 26.64
CA ALA A 851 7.06 -15.74 25.90
C ALA A 851 8.05 -15.55 24.75
N GLY A 852 8.06 -14.38 24.13
CA GLY A 852 8.93 -14.04 23.00
C GLY A 852 10.20 -13.27 23.38
N LEU A 853 10.36 -12.82 24.62
CA LEU A 853 11.48 -11.96 25.00
C LEU A 853 12.81 -12.73 25.03
N ASP A 854 13.87 -12.13 24.49
CA ASP A 854 15.22 -12.69 24.56
C ASP A 854 15.71 -12.69 26.01
N PRO A 855 16.21 -13.82 26.54
CA PRO A 855 16.81 -13.87 27.89
C PRO A 855 17.93 -12.86 28.09
N ALA A 856 18.69 -12.50 27.06
CA ALA A 856 19.74 -11.50 27.14
C ALA A 856 19.22 -10.09 27.48
N TRP A 857 17.93 -9.79 27.20
CA TRP A 857 17.33 -8.50 27.52
C TRP A 857 16.95 -8.34 29.01
N LEU A 858 16.98 -9.44 29.75
CA LEU A 858 16.59 -9.43 31.18
C LEU A 858 17.68 -8.90 32.11
N ALA A 859 18.91 -8.78 31.63
CA ALA A 859 20.04 -8.22 32.37
C ALA A 859 19.89 -6.70 32.57
N GLY A 860 20.53 -6.17 33.63
CA GLY A 860 20.55 -4.75 33.92
C GLY A 860 19.17 -4.19 34.30
N ARG A 861 18.66 -3.24 33.48
CA ARG A 861 17.30 -2.68 33.71
C ARG A 861 16.20 -3.68 33.41
N GLY A 862 16.51 -4.73 32.61
CA GLY A 862 15.53 -5.69 32.14
C GLY A 862 14.54 -5.09 31.15
N VAL A 863 13.36 -5.66 31.11
CA VAL A 863 12.25 -5.27 30.23
C VAL A 863 11.04 -4.82 31.06
N ALA A 864 10.24 -3.91 30.49
CA ALA A 864 8.95 -3.54 31.05
C ALA A 864 7.96 -3.17 29.95
N ILE A 865 6.70 -3.39 30.23
CA ILE A 865 5.59 -2.88 29.46
C ILE A 865 4.61 -2.19 30.42
N GLU A 866 4.11 -1.03 30.00
CA GLU A 866 3.14 -0.28 30.78
C GLU A 866 1.90 0.00 29.94
N ARG A 867 0.74 -0.24 30.54
CA ARG A 867 -0.58 0.07 30.01
C ARG A 867 -0.92 -0.63 28.69
N LEU A 868 -0.31 -1.80 28.39
CA LEU A 868 -0.74 -2.62 27.26
C LEU A 868 -2.24 -2.91 27.39
N ARG A 869 -2.99 -2.67 26.34
CA ARG A 869 -4.42 -2.98 26.34
C ARG A 869 -4.61 -4.46 26.10
N THR A 870 -5.57 -5.04 26.80
CA THR A 870 -6.01 -6.44 26.69
C THR A 870 -7.53 -6.51 26.86
N PRO A 871 -8.19 -7.58 26.45
CA PRO A 871 -9.63 -7.77 26.66
C PRO A 871 -10.09 -7.69 28.14
N TRP A 872 -9.16 -7.87 29.07
CA TRP A 872 -9.45 -7.80 30.51
C TRP A 872 -9.00 -6.48 31.14
N GLY A 873 -8.60 -5.48 30.33
CA GLY A 873 -8.14 -4.19 30.81
C GLY A 873 -6.65 -3.95 30.54
N THR A 874 -6.01 -3.09 31.32
CA THR A 874 -4.60 -2.74 31.10
C THR A 874 -3.67 -3.71 31.82
N LEU A 875 -2.58 -4.09 31.14
CA LEU A 875 -1.48 -4.87 31.69
C LEU A 875 -0.22 -4.01 31.79
N SER A 876 0.44 -4.05 32.96
CA SER A 876 1.77 -3.50 33.20
C SER A 876 2.60 -4.48 34.02
N TYR A 877 3.83 -4.72 33.61
CA TYR A 877 4.78 -5.51 34.39
C TYR A 877 6.23 -5.17 34.06
N SER A 878 7.16 -5.57 34.91
CA SER A 878 8.58 -5.58 34.63
C SER A 878 9.18 -6.95 34.90
N LEU A 879 10.18 -7.33 34.10
CA LEU A 879 10.90 -8.59 34.22
C LEU A 879 12.41 -8.32 34.09
N ARG A 880 13.19 -8.68 35.12
CA ARG A 880 14.63 -8.40 35.13
C ARG A 880 15.41 -9.40 35.93
N GLU A 881 16.71 -9.47 35.70
CA GLU A 881 17.67 -10.14 36.57
C GLU A 881 18.14 -9.19 37.69
N GLU A 882 17.99 -9.62 38.94
CA GLU A 882 18.40 -8.87 40.12
C GLU A 882 18.97 -9.80 41.19
N GLY A 883 20.21 -9.56 41.64
CA GLY A 883 20.82 -10.35 42.71
C GLY A 883 20.93 -11.86 42.39
N GLY A 884 21.19 -12.24 41.14
CA GLY A 884 21.26 -13.63 40.71
C GLY A 884 19.89 -14.34 40.58
N GLN A 885 18.80 -13.57 40.63
CA GLN A 885 17.43 -14.07 40.49
C GLN A 885 16.76 -13.39 39.27
N LEU A 886 15.85 -14.12 38.66
CA LEU A 886 14.84 -13.55 37.77
C LEU A 886 13.70 -13.02 38.65
N VAL A 887 13.32 -11.76 38.44
CA VAL A 887 12.26 -11.06 39.19
C VAL A 887 11.21 -10.55 38.21
N LEU A 888 9.97 -11.08 38.33
CA LEU A 888 8.79 -10.49 37.68
C LEU A 888 8.01 -9.69 38.71
N SER A 889 7.69 -8.44 38.38
CA SER A 889 6.88 -7.56 39.21
C SER A 889 5.65 -7.07 38.47
N ILE A 890 4.46 -7.32 39.02
CA ILE A 890 3.17 -6.90 38.47
C ILE A 890 2.46 -6.06 39.53
N PRO A 891 2.17 -4.76 39.26
CA PRO A 891 1.55 -3.88 40.24
C PRO A 891 0.07 -4.24 40.52
N ALA A 892 -0.47 -3.68 41.59
CA ALA A 892 -1.89 -3.75 41.91
C ALA A 892 -2.75 -2.92 40.95
N GLY A 893 -4.07 -3.11 41.03
CA GLY A 893 -5.05 -2.29 40.30
C GLY A 893 -5.28 -2.71 38.85
N GLN A 894 -4.78 -3.88 38.47
CA GLN A 894 -5.02 -4.47 37.15
C GLN A 894 -6.06 -5.59 37.24
N SER A 895 -6.78 -5.80 36.15
CA SER A 895 -7.73 -6.90 36.05
C SER A 895 -7.01 -8.24 35.83
N MET A 896 -7.57 -9.31 36.40
CA MET A 896 -7.02 -10.65 36.27
C MET A 896 -7.80 -11.45 35.22
N PRO A 897 -7.16 -11.99 34.18
CA PRO A 897 -7.81 -12.92 33.26
C PRO A 897 -8.37 -14.15 34.01
N PRO A 898 -9.44 -14.77 33.51
CA PRO A 898 -10.01 -15.97 34.17
C PRO A 898 -9.00 -17.11 34.34
N GLY A 899 -8.12 -17.33 33.38
CA GLY A 899 -7.03 -18.31 33.43
C GLY A 899 -5.82 -17.88 34.23
N GLY A 900 -5.74 -16.60 34.60
CA GLY A 900 -4.59 -15.98 35.26
C GLY A 900 -3.52 -15.45 34.31
N LEU A 901 -2.43 -14.99 34.88
CA LEU A 901 -1.23 -14.57 34.13
C LEU A 901 -0.22 -15.70 34.16
N VAL A 902 0.27 -16.10 32.99
CA VAL A 902 1.16 -17.28 32.85
C VAL A 902 2.54 -16.84 32.47
N LEU A 903 3.56 -17.20 33.23
CA LEU A 903 4.96 -16.97 32.89
C LEU A 903 5.60 -18.29 32.47
N PRO A 904 5.91 -18.53 31.20
CA PRO A 904 6.73 -19.64 30.76
C PRO A 904 8.18 -19.41 31.16
N TRP A 905 8.94 -20.51 31.35
CA TRP A 905 10.36 -20.42 31.64
C TRP A 905 11.14 -19.68 30.56
N PRO A 906 11.82 -18.55 30.88
CA PRO A 906 12.42 -17.73 29.86
C PRO A 906 13.80 -18.19 29.35
N TYR A 907 14.45 -19.10 30.07
CA TYR A 907 15.81 -19.56 29.73
C TYR A 907 15.81 -20.91 29.00
N PRO A 908 16.90 -21.27 28.30
CA PRO A 908 17.05 -22.62 27.76
C PRO A 908 16.98 -23.72 28.84
N GLY A 909 16.46 -24.87 28.45
CA GLY A 909 16.35 -26.03 29.34
C GLY A 909 15.15 -25.99 30.28
N LYS A 910 15.17 -26.81 31.33
CA LYS A 910 14.07 -26.91 32.30
C LYS A 910 14.23 -25.92 33.45
N PRO A 911 13.10 -25.46 34.06
CA PRO A 911 13.18 -24.64 35.27
C PRO A 911 14.00 -25.31 36.36
N SER A 912 14.89 -24.53 36.99
CA SER A 912 15.74 -25.00 38.09
C SER A 912 15.66 -24.01 39.27
N GLY A 913 15.86 -24.55 40.47
CA GLY A 913 15.80 -23.81 41.72
C GLY A 913 14.38 -23.59 42.26
N MET A 914 14.32 -23.18 43.53
CA MET A 914 13.08 -22.91 44.23
C MET A 914 12.49 -21.57 43.84
N ALA A 915 11.31 -21.56 43.21
CA ALA A 915 10.59 -20.33 42.88
C ALA A 915 9.72 -19.84 44.04
N SER A 916 9.52 -18.53 44.13
CA SER A 916 8.60 -17.95 45.10
C SER A 916 7.68 -16.90 44.46
N LEU A 917 6.44 -16.84 44.96
CA LEU A 917 5.45 -15.80 44.60
C LEU A 917 5.04 -15.08 45.88
N ASN A 918 5.29 -13.77 45.96
CA ASN A 918 5.05 -12.98 47.15
C ASN A 918 5.69 -13.58 48.43
N GLY A 919 6.91 -14.11 48.27
CA GLY A 919 7.68 -14.75 49.35
C GLY A 919 7.23 -16.16 49.71
N LYS A 920 6.20 -16.72 49.08
CA LYS A 920 5.74 -18.11 49.32
C LYS A 920 6.30 -19.05 48.23
N PRO A 921 6.79 -20.23 48.56
CA PRO A 921 7.26 -21.20 47.56
C PRO A 921 6.15 -21.58 46.57
N VAL A 922 6.51 -21.67 45.28
CA VAL A 922 5.62 -22.14 44.21
C VAL A 922 6.36 -23.11 43.32
N ASN A 923 5.62 -24.05 42.73
CA ASN A 923 6.16 -25.07 41.86
C ASN A 923 5.83 -24.80 40.40
N TRP A 924 6.79 -25.08 39.52
CA TRP A 924 6.58 -25.12 38.11
C TRP A 924 5.64 -26.26 37.69
N SER A 925 4.69 -25.94 36.82
CA SER A 925 3.83 -26.93 36.19
C SER A 925 4.01 -26.84 34.66
N ALA A 926 4.42 -27.93 34.03
CA ALA A 926 4.70 -28.01 32.60
C ALA A 926 5.62 -26.86 32.06
N GLY A 927 6.54 -26.39 32.91
CA GLY A 927 7.44 -25.27 32.52
C GLY A 927 6.84 -23.87 32.65
N GLU A 928 5.67 -23.72 33.26
CA GLU A 928 4.94 -22.48 33.48
C GLU A 928 4.64 -22.20 34.95
N ILE A 929 4.50 -20.92 35.28
CA ILE A 929 3.95 -20.46 36.56
C ILE A 929 2.66 -19.70 36.29
N VAL A 930 1.59 -20.04 37.03
CA VAL A 930 0.31 -19.32 36.92
C VAL A 930 0.13 -18.40 38.10
N ILE A 931 -0.06 -17.11 37.81
CA ILE A 931 -0.27 -16.03 38.78
C ILE A 931 -1.78 -15.70 38.80
N ARG A 932 -2.42 -15.81 40.00
CA ARG A 932 -3.88 -15.61 40.12
C ARG A 932 -4.28 -14.49 41.09
N SER A 933 -3.31 -13.74 41.61
CA SER A 933 -3.56 -12.59 42.49
C SER A 933 -2.55 -11.50 42.31
N LEU A 934 -2.98 -10.25 42.45
CA LEU A 934 -2.17 -9.03 42.31
C LEU A 934 -2.22 -8.21 43.61
N PRO A 935 -1.17 -7.46 43.97
CA PRO A 935 0.12 -7.41 43.27
C PRO A 935 0.89 -8.70 43.31
N ALA A 936 1.78 -8.94 42.37
CA ALA A 936 2.60 -10.15 42.33
C ALA A 936 4.09 -9.81 42.15
N VAL A 937 4.91 -10.43 43.02
CA VAL A 937 6.38 -10.43 42.86
C VAL A 937 6.82 -11.89 42.81
N PHE A 938 7.19 -12.34 41.61
CA PHE A 938 7.73 -13.69 41.42
C PHE A 938 9.26 -13.61 41.37
N ARG A 939 9.93 -14.61 42.04
CA ARG A 939 11.38 -14.72 42.07
C ARG A 939 11.80 -16.17 41.85
N VAL A 940 12.85 -16.37 41.04
CA VAL A 940 13.48 -17.69 40.88
C VAL A 940 14.99 -17.50 40.62
N PRO A 941 15.88 -18.39 41.13
CA PRO A 941 17.28 -18.32 40.81
C PRO A 941 17.56 -18.39 39.29
N ARG A 942 18.51 -17.58 38.82
CA ARG A 942 19.00 -17.66 37.45
C ARG A 942 19.75 -18.97 37.22
N PRO A 943 19.65 -19.63 36.04
CA PRO A 943 20.47 -20.75 35.69
C PRO A 943 21.96 -20.39 35.81
N GLY A 944 22.77 -21.20 36.46
CA GLY A 944 24.21 -20.99 36.67
C GLY A 944 24.59 -20.06 37.83
N ALA A 945 23.65 -19.43 38.54
CA ALA A 945 23.94 -18.60 39.71
C ALA A 945 24.28 -19.41 40.99
N GLY A 946 24.26 -20.76 40.91
CA GLY A 946 24.37 -21.67 42.02
C GLY A 946 25.68 -22.46 42.14
N SER A 947 26.78 -22.02 41.49
CA SER A 947 28.07 -22.69 41.62
C SER A 947 29.22 -21.69 41.86
N THR A 948 29.10 -20.94 42.94
CA THR A 948 30.31 -20.42 43.59
C THR A 948 30.36 -21.08 44.96
N PRO A 949 31.48 -21.81 45.28
CA PRO A 949 31.61 -22.52 46.55
C PRO A 949 31.64 -21.57 47.72
#